data_0d02cd6efebc7848f4c4e494d54db003
#
_entry.id   0d02cd6efebc7848f4c4e494d54db003
#
_cell.length_a   1.000
_cell.length_b   1.000
_cell.length_c   1.000
_cell.angle_alpha   90.00
_cell.angle_beta   90.00
_cell.angle_gamma   90.00
#
_symmetry.space_group_name_H-M   'P 1'
#
loop_
_entity.id
_entity.type
_entity.pdbx_description
1 polymer ?
#
loop_
_entity_poly.entity_id
_entity_poly.type
_entity_poly.pdbx_seq_one_letter_code
_entity_poly.pdbx_strand_id
1 'polypeptide(L)'
;MIQATNLGFPRIGLERELKWAVEGYWAGRVSENELLETARRLRARHWQWQQEAGLDQIPSNDFSLYDHVLDTIALVGAVPERFGWRGDSVDLATYFAMARGVQEKELEARGLEGTGVPPLEMTKWFDTNYHYLVPEFHPEQRFRLASTKPIDEYLEAKALGIETRPVLLGPVSFLLLGRATVAHFDPLTLLDRLLPVYAEVLRRLKAAGARYVQMDEPCLVRDLPPGARQAYQQAYAALSRPEHPALVLTTYFGGLEENLPLARSLPVAAVHLDLVRAPEQLEPALAHLPEDRILSLGLVDGRNVWRTDLDVAASMLRRAVDALGRERVWIGPSCSLLHVPIDLDAEAELDPEIRPWLAFARQKLDELVTLKRLINEGEAAAGDRLEAARRARQERLTSPRRIDPEVRRRLAALSSEMTRRGRPFAERYALQRARLKLPLLPTTTIGSFPQTDELRRKRAAFRRGELSREVYEQFLEATIAETIARQEAIGLDVLVHGEPERSDMVEYFAEQLQGFLVTRNGWVQSYGTRCVRPPILYGDVARRGPMTVRWTTFAQRCTARPVKGILTGPVTILQWSFVRDDQPRADTCRQIALALRDEVADLEAAGIAVIQIDEPALREGLPLRRREWPAYLEWAVECFRLASCVVRDETQIHTHMCYADFEDILEAIAALDADVISIEAARSRMALLEAFRRFRYPNAIGPGVYDIHSPRVPSVEEIEALLERALEVIPAERLWVNPDCGLKTRRWAEVEPALRHMVEAARRLRA
;
A
#
# COMPACT_ATOMS: atom_id res chain seq x y z
N MET A 1 10.54 36.50 4.23
CA MET A 1 11.35 35.24 4.47
C MET A 1 10.58 34.04 3.98
N ILE A 2 11.26 33.01 3.45
CA ILE A 2 10.58 31.77 3.11
C ILE A 2 10.09 31.09 4.39
N GLN A 3 8.99 30.29 4.28
CA GLN A 3 8.42 29.53 5.39
C GLN A 3 8.61 28.02 5.16
N ALA A 4 8.87 27.30 6.24
CA ALA A 4 8.88 25.84 6.25
C ALA A 4 7.52 25.30 6.68
N THR A 5 6.98 24.38 5.89
CA THR A 5 5.65 23.80 6.09
C THR A 5 5.73 22.27 6.15
N ASN A 6 4.71 21.62 6.73
CA ASN A 6 4.51 20.18 6.61
C ASN A 6 3.10 19.92 6.06
N LEU A 7 2.93 18.81 5.34
CA LEU A 7 1.64 18.42 4.73
C LEU A 7 0.86 17.41 5.56
N GLY A 8 1.51 16.70 6.46
CA GLY A 8 0.95 15.68 7.34
C GLY A 8 2.06 14.88 8.01
N PHE A 9 1.73 14.23 9.13
CA PHE A 9 2.70 13.52 9.97
C PHE A 9 2.24 12.07 10.25
N PRO A 10 3.17 11.10 10.48
CA PRO A 10 2.79 9.74 10.86
C PRO A 10 1.99 9.72 12.17
N ARG A 11 0.88 8.98 12.19
CA ARG A 11 -0.10 9.02 13.28
C ARG A 11 -0.09 7.83 14.21
N ILE A 12 0.55 6.71 13.81
CA ILE A 12 0.45 5.45 14.56
C ILE A 12 1.14 5.48 15.92
N GLY A 13 2.11 6.38 16.13
CA GLY A 13 2.95 6.47 17.32
C GLY A 13 4.21 5.64 17.23
N LEU A 14 5.29 6.02 17.97
CA LEU A 14 6.59 5.35 17.95
C LEU A 14 6.50 3.86 18.32
N GLU A 15 5.65 3.54 19.30
CA GLU A 15 5.39 2.17 19.77
C GLU A 15 4.08 1.62 19.23
N ARG A 16 3.52 2.26 18.21
CA ARG A 16 2.20 1.94 17.64
C ARG A 16 1.06 2.08 18.65
N GLU A 17 1.13 3.10 19.49
CA GLU A 17 0.17 3.35 20.58
C GLU A 17 -1.26 3.45 20.03
N LEU A 18 -1.46 4.10 18.88
CA LEU A 18 -2.77 4.20 18.26
C LEU A 18 -3.32 2.81 17.87
N LYS A 19 -2.48 1.94 17.31
CA LYS A 19 -2.86 0.57 16.96
C LYS A 19 -3.42 -0.17 18.17
N TRP A 20 -2.68 -0.15 19.27
CA TRP A 20 -3.05 -0.90 20.48
C TRP A 20 -4.30 -0.32 21.15
N ALA A 21 -4.48 1.00 21.13
CA ALA A 21 -5.66 1.66 21.65
C ALA A 21 -6.91 1.30 20.83
N VAL A 22 -6.84 1.37 19.50
CA VAL A 22 -7.96 1.04 18.60
C VAL A 22 -8.31 -0.45 18.68
N GLU A 23 -7.33 -1.36 18.63
CA GLU A 23 -7.58 -2.80 18.78
C GLU A 23 -8.09 -3.17 20.17
N GLY A 24 -7.64 -2.46 21.20
CA GLY A 24 -8.14 -2.58 22.57
C GLY A 24 -9.60 -2.15 22.67
N TYR A 25 -9.97 -1.05 22.05
CA TYR A 25 -11.35 -0.56 21.97
C TYR A 25 -12.27 -1.57 21.27
N TRP A 26 -11.86 -2.11 20.11
CA TRP A 26 -12.62 -3.14 19.42
C TRP A 26 -12.80 -4.43 20.23
N ALA A 27 -11.83 -4.73 21.08
CA ALA A 27 -11.89 -5.89 21.97
C ALA A 27 -12.59 -5.61 23.31
N GLY A 28 -13.13 -4.41 23.52
CA GLY A 28 -13.79 -4.00 24.76
C GLY A 28 -12.86 -3.85 25.98
N ARG A 29 -11.52 -3.80 25.76
CA ARG A 29 -10.51 -3.61 26.81
C ARG A 29 -10.14 -2.14 27.07
N VAL A 30 -10.40 -1.29 26.11
CA VAL A 30 -10.14 0.15 26.15
C VAL A 30 -11.47 0.85 25.92
N SER A 31 -11.83 1.79 26.76
CA SER A 31 -13.02 2.62 26.60
C SER A 31 -12.85 3.66 25.50
N GLU A 32 -13.96 4.22 25.01
CA GLU A 32 -13.94 5.31 24.05
C GLU A 32 -13.12 6.51 24.54
N ASN A 33 -13.28 6.89 25.81
CA ASN A 33 -12.54 8.00 26.40
C ASN A 33 -11.03 7.74 26.42
N GLU A 34 -10.60 6.52 26.76
CA GLU A 34 -9.16 6.14 26.76
C GLU A 34 -8.58 6.14 25.35
N LEU A 35 -9.35 5.70 24.35
CA LEU A 35 -8.96 5.75 22.95
C LEU A 35 -8.76 7.20 22.49
N LEU A 36 -9.75 8.07 22.76
CA LEU A 36 -9.69 9.48 22.38
C LEU A 36 -8.58 10.23 23.12
N GLU A 37 -8.32 9.91 24.40
CA GLU A 37 -7.20 10.49 25.15
C GLU A 37 -5.85 10.05 24.60
N THR A 38 -5.72 8.79 24.18
CA THR A 38 -4.50 8.32 23.51
C THR A 38 -4.27 9.07 22.19
N ALA A 39 -5.31 9.27 21.38
CA ALA A 39 -5.25 10.05 20.16
C ALA A 39 -4.84 11.51 20.43
N ARG A 40 -5.41 12.14 21.46
CA ARG A 40 -5.10 13.51 21.87
C ARG A 40 -3.62 13.66 22.29
N ARG A 41 -3.10 12.73 23.08
CA ARG A 41 -1.67 12.73 23.48
C ARG A 41 -0.74 12.57 22.28
N LEU A 42 -1.10 11.74 21.32
CA LEU A 42 -0.33 11.56 20.10
C LEU A 42 -0.29 12.84 19.26
N ARG A 43 -1.46 13.48 19.02
CA ARG A 43 -1.55 14.75 18.29
C ARG A 43 -0.72 15.83 18.97
N ALA A 44 -0.88 16.03 20.27
CA ALA A 44 -0.15 17.02 21.03
C ALA A 44 1.37 16.83 20.89
N ARG A 45 1.86 15.58 21.05
CA ARG A 45 3.26 15.24 20.89
C ARG A 45 3.76 15.53 19.47
N HIS A 46 2.99 15.17 18.44
CA HIS A 46 3.36 15.39 17.07
C HIS A 46 3.41 16.88 16.69
N TRP A 47 2.49 17.70 17.20
CA TRP A 47 2.53 19.14 17.01
C TRP A 47 3.71 19.78 17.73
N GLN A 48 4.00 19.36 18.97
CA GLN A 48 5.15 19.84 19.72
C GLN A 48 6.48 19.56 19.00
N TRP A 49 6.67 18.35 18.48
CA TRP A 49 7.88 18.01 17.72
C TRP A 49 8.07 18.89 16.48
N GLN A 50 7.02 19.20 15.78
CA GLN A 50 7.05 20.07 14.61
C GLN A 50 7.34 21.53 14.99
N GLN A 51 6.77 22.00 16.09
CA GLN A 51 7.06 23.34 16.64
C GLN A 51 8.50 23.44 17.12
N GLU A 52 8.99 22.47 17.87
CA GLU A 52 10.38 22.40 18.37
C GLU A 52 11.40 22.33 17.22
N ALA A 53 11.08 21.62 16.14
CA ALA A 53 11.90 21.62 14.93
C ALA A 53 12.01 22.99 14.28
N GLY A 54 11.04 23.90 14.45
CA GLY A 54 11.01 25.26 13.92
C GLY A 54 10.23 25.42 12.64
N LEU A 55 9.21 24.59 12.40
CA LEU A 55 8.26 24.78 11.30
C LEU A 55 7.38 26.02 11.53
N ASP A 56 7.04 26.70 10.43
CA ASP A 56 6.17 27.88 10.44
C ASP A 56 4.69 27.51 10.27
N GLN A 57 4.41 26.40 9.57
CA GLN A 57 3.06 25.90 9.35
C GLN A 57 3.01 24.41 9.63
N ILE A 58 2.24 24.05 10.65
CA ILE A 58 2.08 22.68 11.16
C ILE A 58 0.67 22.19 10.77
N PRO A 59 0.51 20.96 10.24
CA PRO A 59 -0.81 20.44 9.91
C PRO A 59 -1.61 20.07 11.16
N SER A 60 -2.94 20.24 11.08
CA SER A 60 -3.92 19.60 11.95
C SER A 60 -4.99 18.93 11.11
N ASN A 61 -5.82 18.08 11.69
CA ASN A 61 -6.76 17.21 10.97
C ASN A 61 -6.11 16.22 9.96
N ASP A 62 -4.80 16.06 10.04
CA ASP A 62 -4.03 15.02 9.33
C ASP A 62 -3.99 13.69 10.11
N PHE A 63 -4.41 13.71 11.36
CA PHE A 63 -4.53 12.55 12.23
C PHE A 63 -5.88 11.86 12.05
N SER A 64 -5.90 10.53 11.87
CA SER A 64 -7.13 9.74 11.78
C SER A 64 -7.05 8.53 12.70
N LEU A 65 -8.15 8.12 13.27
CA LEU A 65 -8.23 6.87 14.04
C LEU A 65 -8.11 5.64 13.14
N TYR A 66 -8.55 5.77 11.88
CA TYR A 66 -8.47 4.69 10.89
C TYR A 66 -7.95 5.18 9.54
N ASP A 67 -8.67 6.11 8.87
CA ASP A 67 -8.38 6.58 7.53
C ASP A 67 -8.90 8.01 7.29
N HIS A 68 -8.14 8.85 6.59
CA HIS A 68 -8.50 10.24 6.35
C HIS A 68 -9.64 10.42 5.31
N VAL A 69 -9.83 9.46 4.40
CA VAL A 69 -10.99 9.47 3.49
C VAL A 69 -12.24 9.07 4.26
N LEU A 70 -12.15 8.10 5.17
CA LEU A 70 -13.22 7.76 6.10
C LEU A 70 -13.59 8.94 7.00
N ASP A 71 -12.60 9.71 7.47
CA ASP A 71 -12.85 10.96 8.21
C ASP A 71 -13.67 11.95 7.38
N THR A 72 -13.38 12.02 6.07
CA THR A 72 -14.13 12.87 5.14
C THR A 72 -15.55 12.34 4.90
N ILE A 73 -15.74 11.02 4.76
CA ILE A 73 -17.06 10.37 4.69
C ILE A 73 -17.89 10.76 5.94
N ALA A 74 -17.28 10.65 7.12
CA ALA A 74 -17.92 11.04 8.38
C ALA A 74 -18.21 12.55 8.45
N LEU A 75 -17.27 13.39 8.01
CA LEU A 75 -17.40 14.85 7.98
C LEU A 75 -18.62 15.31 7.20
N VAL A 76 -18.80 14.76 5.99
CA VAL A 76 -19.87 15.17 5.08
C VAL A 76 -21.16 14.34 5.21
N GLY A 77 -21.18 13.36 6.14
CA GLY A 77 -22.34 12.49 6.36
C GLY A 77 -22.65 11.55 5.20
N ALA A 78 -21.63 11.15 4.43
CA ALA A 78 -21.77 10.23 3.29
C ALA A 78 -21.81 8.75 3.76
N VAL A 79 -22.51 8.48 4.85
CA VAL A 79 -22.62 7.13 5.43
C VAL A 79 -23.64 6.30 4.63
N PRO A 80 -23.26 5.13 4.07
CA PRO A 80 -24.20 4.26 3.38
C PRO A 80 -25.35 3.78 4.28
N GLU A 81 -26.55 3.68 3.72
CA GLU A 81 -27.79 3.34 4.45
C GLU A 81 -27.70 2.01 5.22
N ARG A 82 -26.95 1.05 4.68
CA ARG A 82 -26.77 -0.28 5.30
C ARG A 82 -26.16 -0.24 6.70
N PHE A 83 -25.47 0.86 7.08
CA PHE A 83 -24.94 1.03 8.44
C PHE A 83 -25.96 1.60 9.43
N GLY A 84 -27.17 1.95 8.98
CA GLY A 84 -28.31 2.36 9.83
C GLY A 84 -28.13 3.70 10.53
N TRP A 85 -27.17 4.53 10.09
CA TRP A 85 -26.93 5.84 10.70
C TRP A 85 -28.07 6.84 10.43
N ARG A 86 -28.59 7.45 11.49
CA ARG A 86 -29.70 8.45 11.44
C ARG A 86 -29.46 9.66 12.34
N GLY A 87 -28.31 9.71 13.03
CA GLY A 87 -27.93 10.78 13.94
C GLY A 87 -27.54 12.09 13.25
N ASP A 88 -27.31 13.14 14.01
CA ASP A 88 -26.80 14.43 13.51
C ASP A 88 -25.28 14.39 13.33
N SER A 89 -24.57 13.58 14.13
CA SER A 89 -23.14 13.35 14.05
C SER A 89 -22.84 11.86 13.85
N VAL A 90 -21.71 11.57 13.20
CA VAL A 90 -21.20 10.20 13.05
C VAL A 90 -20.43 9.83 14.31
N ASP A 91 -20.94 8.86 15.08
CA ASP A 91 -20.29 8.32 16.27
C ASP A 91 -19.16 7.32 15.91
N LEU A 92 -18.32 6.97 16.89
CA LEU A 92 -17.23 6.02 16.68
C LEU A 92 -17.71 4.61 16.32
N ALA A 93 -18.89 4.21 16.79
CA ALA A 93 -19.46 2.91 16.47
C ALA A 93 -19.82 2.82 14.97
N THR A 94 -20.44 3.87 14.43
CA THR A 94 -20.73 3.98 12.98
C THR A 94 -19.45 4.12 12.16
N TYR A 95 -18.51 4.94 12.64
CA TYR A 95 -17.20 5.13 12.00
C TYR A 95 -16.46 3.80 11.82
N PHE A 96 -16.31 3.01 12.88
CA PHE A 96 -15.66 1.71 12.80
C PHE A 96 -16.51 0.63 12.12
N ALA A 97 -17.85 0.75 12.14
CA ALA A 97 -18.71 -0.12 11.35
C ALA A 97 -18.43 0.01 9.84
N MET A 98 -18.23 1.23 9.34
CA MET A 98 -17.83 1.46 7.94
C MET A 98 -16.46 0.82 7.63
N ALA A 99 -15.53 0.85 8.57
CA ALA A 99 -14.17 0.33 8.40
C ALA A 99 -14.07 -1.20 8.45
N ARG A 100 -14.86 -1.86 9.30
CA ARG A 100 -14.73 -3.29 9.65
C ARG A 100 -15.94 -4.14 9.30
N GLY A 101 -17.05 -3.50 8.92
CA GLY A 101 -18.35 -4.16 8.88
C GLY A 101 -18.96 -4.34 10.28
N VAL A 102 -20.15 -4.89 10.32
CA VAL A 102 -20.87 -5.21 11.55
C VAL A 102 -21.20 -6.70 11.56
N GLN A 103 -20.84 -7.39 12.65
CA GLN A 103 -21.15 -8.81 12.82
C GLN A 103 -22.63 -8.98 13.21
N GLU A 104 -23.21 -10.15 12.92
CA GLU A 104 -24.61 -10.48 13.24
C GLU A 104 -24.97 -10.19 14.72
N LYS A 105 -24.13 -10.64 15.65
CA LYS A 105 -24.31 -10.38 17.09
C LYS A 105 -24.29 -8.88 17.47
N GLU A 106 -23.53 -8.09 16.75
CA GLU A 106 -23.45 -6.64 16.94
C GLU A 106 -24.69 -5.93 16.35
N LEU A 107 -25.27 -6.50 15.27
CA LEU A 107 -26.54 -6.03 14.70
C LEU A 107 -27.71 -6.29 15.66
N GLU A 108 -27.80 -7.51 16.21
CA GLU A 108 -28.80 -7.86 17.21
C GLU A 108 -28.76 -6.92 18.42
N ALA A 109 -27.54 -6.59 18.90
CA ALA A 109 -27.34 -5.62 19.99
C ALA A 109 -27.81 -4.20 19.63
N ARG A 110 -27.87 -3.87 18.32
CA ARG A 110 -28.36 -2.58 17.80
C ARG A 110 -29.85 -2.61 17.43
N GLY A 111 -30.53 -3.75 17.61
CA GLY A 111 -31.93 -3.95 17.23
C GLY A 111 -32.14 -4.02 15.71
N LEU A 112 -31.09 -4.40 14.96
CA LEU A 112 -31.13 -4.58 13.52
C LEU A 112 -31.15 -6.08 13.19
N GLU A 113 -31.97 -6.48 12.24
CA GLU A 113 -32.03 -7.86 11.74
C GLU A 113 -31.07 -8.02 10.53
N GLY A 114 -30.38 -9.16 10.41
CA GLY A 114 -29.55 -9.47 9.25
C GLY A 114 -28.32 -10.34 9.55
N THR A 115 -27.67 -10.83 8.53
CA THR A 115 -26.47 -11.69 8.59
C THR A 115 -25.14 -10.94 8.76
N GLY A 116 -25.18 -9.66 9.14
CA GLY A 116 -24.03 -8.77 9.21
C GLY A 116 -24.01 -7.75 8.06
N VAL A 117 -23.24 -6.68 8.24
CA VAL A 117 -23.05 -5.62 7.23
C VAL A 117 -21.59 -5.60 6.79
N PRO A 118 -21.29 -5.76 5.48
CA PRO A 118 -19.91 -5.69 5.01
C PRO A 118 -19.33 -4.28 5.15
N PRO A 119 -18.01 -4.15 5.39
CA PRO A 119 -17.32 -2.85 5.42
C PRO A 119 -17.37 -2.16 4.06
N LEU A 120 -16.92 -0.91 4.03
CA LEU A 120 -16.58 -0.23 2.79
C LEU A 120 -15.45 -0.98 2.07
N GLU A 121 -15.43 -0.87 0.77
CA GLU A 121 -14.31 -1.35 -0.03
C GLU A 121 -13.04 -0.57 0.32
N MET A 122 -11.89 -1.24 0.23
CA MET A 122 -10.60 -0.64 0.50
C MET A 122 -9.72 -0.75 -0.74
N THR A 123 -9.06 0.34 -1.09
CA THR A 123 -8.12 0.37 -2.22
C THR A 123 -6.90 1.22 -1.89
N LYS A 124 -5.88 1.15 -2.73
CA LYS A 124 -4.65 1.89 -2.53
C LYS A 124 -4.82 3.39 -2.66
N TRP A 125 -4.14 4.12 -1.78
CA TRP A 125 -3.94 5.55 -1.86
C TRP A 125 -2.87 5.84 -2.91
N PHE A 126 -3.31 6.04 -4.15
CA PHE A 126 -2.45 6.24 -5.33
C PHE A 126 -1.46 5.09 -5.52
N ASP A 127 -0.18 5.38 -5.71
CA ASP A 127 0.90 4.41 -5.85
C ASP A 127 1.62 4.10 -4.51
N THR A 128 0.98 4.41 -3.37
CA THR A 128 1.53 4.16 -2.03
C THR A 128 1.16 2.77 -1.50
N ASN A 129 1.80 2.35 -0.40
CA ASN A 129 1.38 1.17 0.36
C ASN A 129 0.26 1.44 1.38
N TYR A 130 -0.20 2.70 1.45
CA TYR A 130 -1.35 3.07 2.26
C TYR A 130 -2.66 2.77 1.51
N HIS A 131 -3.68 2.32 2.22
CA HIS A 131 -5.00 2.02 1.68
C HIS A 131 -6.05 2.91 2.34
N TYR A 132 -7.02 3.34 1.56
CA TYR A 132 -8.15 4.12 2.03
C TYR A 132 -9.48 3.40 1.80
N LEU A 133 -10.51 3.78 2.56
CA LEU A 133 -11.86 3.27 2.39
C LEU A 133 -12.59 4.08 1.33
N VAL A 134 -13.12 3.37 0.33
CA VAL A 134 -13.73 3.96 -0.86
C VAL A 134 -15.12 4.50 -0.53
N PRO A 135 -15.37 5.83 -0.70
CA PRO A 135 -16.71 6.39 -0.59
C PRO A 135 -17.68 5.77 -1.60
N GLU A 136 -18.91 5.54 -1.19
CA GLU A 136 -19.98 5.04 -2.06
C GLU A 136 -21.00 6.15 -2.32
N PHE A 137 -21.25 6.42 -3.60
CA PHE A 137 -22.14 7.49 -4.02
C PHE A 137 -23.32 6.97 -4.86
N HIS A 138 -24.50 7.54 -4.60
CA HIS A 138 -25.72 7.27 -5.37
C HIS A 138 -26.38 8.58 -5.84
N PRO A 139 -27.23 8.55 -6.86
CA PRO A 139 -27.81 9.78 -7.45
C PRO A 139 -28.58 10.66 -6.45
N GLU A 140 -29.19 10.05 -5.45
CA GLU A 140 -29.96 10.75 -4.42
C GLU A 140 -29.12 11.14 -3.19
N GLN A 141 -27.79 11.00 -3.26
CA GLN A 141 -26.87 11.31 -2.15
C GLN A 141 -27.10 12.73 -1.64
N ARG A 142 -27.27 12.85 -0.32
CA ARG A 142 -27.31 14.11 0.41
C ARG A 142 -26.08 14.21 1.29
N PHE A 143 -25.60 15.42 1.45
CA PHE A 143 -24.47 15.73 2.33
C PHE A 143 -24.92 16.70 3.42
N ARG A 144 -24.34 16.55 4.60
CA ARG A 144 -24.50 17.49 5.72
C ARG A 144 -23.25 17.44 6.60
N LEU A 145 -23.00 18.51 7.33
CA LEU A 145 -21.92 18.52 8.31
C LEU A 145 -22.27 17.58 9.47
N ALA A 146 -21.58 16.44 9.53
CA ALA A 146 -21.83 15.38 10.51
C ALA A 146 -20.61 15.06 11.40
N SER A 147 -19.57 15.90 11.33
CA SER A 147 -18.42 15.87 12.25
C SER A 147 -17.81 17.26 12.36
N THR A 148 -17.36 17.62 13.55
CA THR A 148 -16.64 18.88 13.82
C THR A 148 -15.13 18.67 13.97
N LYS A 149 -14.64 17.46 13.72
CA LYS A 149 -13.25 17.07 13.91
C LYS A 149 -12.21 18.10 13.40
N PRO A 150 -12.31 18.66 12.17
CA PRO A 150 -11.32 19.63 11.70
C PRO A 150 -11.24 20.89 12.57
N ILE A 151 -12.38 21.33 13.10
CA ILE A 151 -12.47 22.50 13.96
C ILE A 151 -11.95 22.17 15.36
N ASP A 152 -12.34 21.01 15.88
CA ASP A 152 -11.99 20.56 17.24
C ASP A 152 -10.47 20.36 17.36
N GLU A 153 -9.82 19.70 16.37
CA GLU A 153 -8.38 19.50 16.38
C GLU A 153 -7.58 20.81 16.17
N TYR A 154 -8.10 21.73 15.36
CA TYR A 154 -7.51 23.07 15.26
C TYR A 154 -7.55 23.80 16.61
N LEU A 155 -8.70 23.79 17.29
CA LEU A 155 -8.84 24.42 18.61
C LEU A 155 -8.02 23.70 19.68
N GLU A 156 -7.89 22.37 19.60
CA GLU A 156 -7.02 21.57 20.50
C GLU A 156 -5.56 22.01 20.38
N ALA A 157 -5.03 22.14 19.15
CA ALA A 157 -3.67 22.64 18.93
C ALA A 157 -3.51 24.09 19.42
N LYS A 158 -4.48 24.95 19.12
CA LYS A 158 -4.48 26.35 19.55
C LYS A 158 -4.47 26.51 21.07
N ALA A 159 -5.17 25.64 21.80
CA ALA A 159 -5.15 25.61 23.26
C ALA A 159 -3.76 25.25 23.83
N LEU A 160 -2.91 24.56 23.06
CA LEU A 160 -1.52 24.30 23.38
C LEU A 160 -0.57 25.44 22.97
N GLY A 161 -1.10 26.53 22.42
CA GLY A 161 -0.30 27.65 21.90
C GLY A 161 0.34 27.36 20.53
N ILE A 162 -0.17 26.36 19.79
CA ILE A 162 0.36 25.96 18.48
C ILE A 162 -0.64 26.35 17.42
N GLU A 163 -0.21 27.26 16.52
CA GLU A 163 -0.98 27.62 15.34
C GLU A 163 -0.82 26.55 14.27
N THR A 164 -1.94 26.03 13.76
CA THR A 164 -1.92 24.96 12.77
C THR A 164 -2.66 25.32 11.49
N ARG A 165 -2.41 24.57 10.45
CA ARG A 165 -3.10 24.61 9.17
C ARG A 165 -3.94 23.35 9.02
N PRO A 166 -5.28 23.42 9.19
CA PRO A 166 -6.14 22.27 8.99
C PRO A 166 -6.03 21.68 7.58
N VAL A 167 -5.99 20.35 7.50
CA VAL A 167 -5.94 19.60 6.25
C VAL A 167 -7.32 19.02 5.94
N LEU A 168 -7.81 19.26 4.75
CA LEU A 168 -9.05 18.68 4.23
C LEU A 168 -8.75 17.97 2.90
N LEU A 169 -9.32 16.80 2.69
CA LEU A 169 -9.38 16.22 1.36
C LEU A 169 -10.28 17.11 0.49
N GLY A 170 -9.79 17.53 -0.68
CA GLY A 170 -10.52 18.42 -1.55
C GLY A 170 -11.79 17.77 -2.11
N PRO A 171 -12.86 18.55 -2.35
CA PRO A 171 -14.16 18.02 -2.72
C PRO A 171 -14.15 17.29 -4.06
N VAL A 172 -13.31 17.70 -5.00
CA VAL A 172 -13.25 17.06 -6.32
C VAL A 172 -12.51 15.72 -6.22
N SER A 173 -11.36 15.67 -5.55
CA SER A 173 -10.68 14.40 -5.28
C SER A 173 -11.54 13.45 -4.46
N PHE A 174 -12.28 13.94 -3.46
CA PHE A 174 -13.20 13.10 -2.68
C PHE A 174 -14.23 12.40 -3.56
N LEU A 175 -14.86 13.12 -4.51
CA LEU A 175 -15.83 12.53 -5.45
C LEU A 175 -15.16 11.58 -6.46
N LEU A 176 -13.97 11.93 -6.96
CA LEU A 176 -13.22 11.09 -7.92
C LEU A 176 -12.64 9.80 -7.31
N LEU A 177 -12.39 9.79 -6.00
CA LEU A 177 -11.89 8.64 -5.26
C LEU A 177 -13.00 7.69 -4.82
N GLY A 178 -14.26 8.10 -4.94
CA GLY A 178 -15.40 7.29 -4.60
C GLY A 178 -15.90 6.43 -5.77
N ARG A 179 -16.83 5.54 -5.45
CA ARG A 179 -17.47 4.62 -6.39
C ARG A 179 -18.95 4.93 -6.52
N ALA A 180 -19.44 4.93 -7.76
CA ALA A 180 -20.88 4.95 -8.04
C ALA A 180 -21.51 3.60 -7.65
N THR A 181 -22.62 3.64 -6.92
CA THR A 181 -23.40 2.43 -6.57
C THR A 181 -24.41 2.04 -7.67
N VAL A 182 -24.61 2.92 -8.64
CA VAL A 182 -25.50 2.73 -9.80
C VAL A 182 -24.67 2.87 -11.07
N ALA A 183 -24.86 1.94 -12.01
CA ALA A 183 -24.19 1.97 -13.29
C ALA A 183 -24.42 3.30 -14.05
N HIS A 184 -23.37 3.79 -14.69
CA HIS A 184 -23.38 5.05 -15.49
C HIS A 184 -23.67 6.33 -14.70
N PHE A 185 -23.63 6.29 -13.36
CA PHE A 185 -23.73 7.49 -12.54
C PHE A 185 -22.36 8.12 -12.37
N ASP A 186 -22.27 9.44 -12.64
CA ASP A 186 -21.04 10.22 -12.41
C ASP A 186 -21.09 10.92 -11.05
N PRO A 187 -20.22 10.54 -10.07
CA PRO A 187 -20.17 11.19 -8.77
C PRO A 187 -19.91 12.70 -8.82
N LEU A 188 -19.24 13.23 -9.85
CA LEU A 188 -19.00 14.67 -10.00
C LEU A 188 -20.30 15.50 -10.06
N THR A 189 -21.42 14.89 -10.47
CA THR A 189 -22.75 15.55 -10.47
C THR A 189 -23.25 15.89 -9.07
N LEU A 190 -22.65 15.33 -8.01
CA LEU A 190 -22.96 15.64 -6.62
C LEU A 190 -22.25 16.88 -6.08
N LEU A 191 -21.36 17.50 -6.86
CA LEU A 191 -20.52 18.60 -6.39
C LEU A 191 -21.34 19.75 -5.80
N ASP A 192 -22.44 20.16 -6.45
CA ASP A 192 -23.30 21.24 -5.96
C ASP A 192 -23.95 20.96 -4.59
N ARG A 193 -24.17 19.68 -4.31
CA ARG A 193 -24.72 19.26 -3.00
C ARG A 193 -23.63 19.16 -1.93
N LEU A 194 -22.39 18.91 -2.32
CA LEU A 194 -21.25 18.75 -1.43
C LEU A 194 -20.65 20.09 -0.99
N LEU A 195 -20.56 21.05 -1.90
CA LEU A 195 -19.91 22.34 -1.66
C LEU A 195 -20.46 23.14 -0.47
N PRO A 196 -21.78 23.18 -0.18
CA PRO A 196 -22.29 23.87 1.00
C PRO A 196 -21.72 23.32 2.32
N VAL A 197 -21.42 22.02 2.41
CA VAL A 197 -20.83 21.43 3.62
C VAL A 197 -19.38 21.90 3.79
N TYR A 198 -18.59 21.89 2.70
CA TYR A 198 -17.23 22.43 2.73
C TYR A 198 -17.20 23.92 3.09
N ALA A 199 -18.12 24.70 2.51
CA ALA A 199 -18.24 26.13 2.84
C ALA A 199 -18.51 26.35 4.32
N GLU A 200 -19.40 25.55 4.93
CA GLU A 200 -19.67 25.64 6.37
C GLU A 200 -18.47 25.24 7.23
N VAL A 201 -17.72 24.20 6.86
CA VAL A 201 -16.47 23.81 7.54
C VAL A 201 -15.46 24.98 7.48
N LEU A 202 -15.25 25.55 6.30
CA LEU A 202 -14.32 26.68 6.11
C LEU A 202 -14.76 27.90 6.91
N ARG A 203 -16.04 28.24 6.91
CA ARG A 203 -16.60 29.33 7.71
C ARG A 203 -16.34 29.13 9.22
N ARG A 204 -16.54 27.91 9.73
CA ARG A 204 -16.27 27.59 11.15
C ARG A 204 -14.77 27.66 11.46
N LEU A 205 -13.91 27.15 10.59
CA LEU A 205 -12.45 27.27 10.74
C LEU A 205 -12.00 28.73 10.74
N LYS A 206 -12.59 29.59 9.87
CA LYS A 206 -12.32 31.02 9.87
C LYS A 206 -12.73 31.68 11.18
N ALA A 207 -13.92 31.34 11.69
CA ALA A 207 -14.42 31.85 12.96
C ALA A 207 -13.55 31.39 14.14
N ALA A 208 -12.98 30.19 14.10
CA ALA A 208 -12.00 29.67 15.07
C ALA A 208 -10.65 30.40 14.98
N GLY A 209 -10.37 31.10 13.88
CA GLY A 209 -9.17 31.90 13.65
C GLY A 209 -8.15 31.27 12.68
N ALA A 210 -8.48 30.18 11.98
CA ALA A 210 -7.61 29.57 11.02
C ALA A 210 -7.26 30.54 9.87
N ARG A 211 -5.97 30.74 9.64
CA ARG A 211 -5.47 31.64 8.58
C ARG A 211 -5.47 30.94 7.22
N TYR A 212 -4.99 29.71 7.18
CA TYR A 212 -4.90 28.85 6.01
C TYR A 212 -5.59 27.55 6.22
N VAL A 213 -6.10 26.95 5.14
CA VAL A 213 -6.58 25.56 5.10
C VAL A 213 -5.92 24.87 3.90
N GLN A 214 -5.32 23.72 4.14
CA GLN A 214 -4.77 22.85 3.13
C GLN A 214 -5.89 22.04 2.49
N MET A 215 -6.01 22.11 1.18
CA MET A 215 -6.97 21.37 0.36
C MET A 215 -6.19 20.35 -0.47
N ASP A 216 -6.22 19.09 -0.07
CA ASP A 216 -5.52 18.00 -0.75
C ASP A 216 -6.30 17.57 -2.00
N GLU A 217 -5.77 17.86 -3.18
CA GLU A 217 -6.35 17.47 -4.47
C GLU A 217 -5.38 16.58 -5.27
N PRO A 218 -5.05 15.40 -4.73
CA PRO A 218 -4.07 14.52 -5.38
C PRO A 218 -4.54 13.97 -6.72
N CYS A 219 -5.84 13.96 -7.02
CA CYS A 219 -6.33 13.52 -8.33
C CYS A 219 -5.85 14.41 -9.48
N LEU A 220 -5.39 15.64 -9.21
CA LEU A 220 -4.81 16.52 -10.24
C LEU A 220 -3.54 15.98 -10.89
N VAL A 221 -2.84 15.03 -10.27
CA VAL A 221 -1.66 14.39 -10.87
C VAL A 221 -2.01 13.20 -11.79
N ARG A 222 -3.29 12.88 -11.93
CA ARG A 222 -3.80 11.78 -12.77
C ARG A 222 -4.38 12.31 -14.08
N ASP A 223 -4.67 11.39 -15.00
CA ASP A 223 -5.53 11.68 -16.14
C ASP A 223 -6.93 12.01 -15.65
N LEU A 224 -7.39 13.25 -15.90
CA LEU A 224 -8.67 13.71 -15.41
C LEU A 224 -9.82 13.23 -16.33
N PRO A 225 -10.90 12.68 -15.76
CA PRO A 225 -12.07 12.30 -16.54
C PRO A 225 -12.80 13.54 -17.09
N PRO A 226 -13.65 13.37 -18.11
CA PRO A 226 -14.50 14.46 -18.62
C PRO A 226 -15.26 15.16 -17.49
N GLY A 227 -15.36 16.49 -17.55
CA GLY A 227 -16.05 17.30 -16.55
C GLY A 227 -15.21 17.66 -15.31
N ALA A 228 -14.16 16.92 -14.99
CA ALA A 228 -13.37 17.19 -13.78
C ALA A 228 -12.71 18.58 -13.77
N ARG A 229 -12.20 19.05 -14.92
CA ARG A 229 -11.64 20.42 -15.04
C ARG A 229 -12.64 21.50 -14.64
N GLN A 230 -13.88 21.37 -15.12
CA GLN A 230 -14.96 22.27 -14.77
C GLN A 230 -15.34 22.16 -13.29
N ALA A 231 -15.36 20.94 -12.75
CA ALA A 231 -15.64 20.68 -11.34
C ALA A 231 -14.61 21.37 -10.43
N TYR A 232 -13.32 21.33 -10.75
CA TYR A 232 -12.29 22.08 -10.01
C TYR A 232 -12.52 23.59 -10.07
N GLN A 233 -12.79 24.15 -11.24
CA GLN A 233 -13.06 25.58 -11.39
C GLN A 233 -14.28 26.01 -10.56
N GLN A 234 -15.35 25.25 -10.64
CA GLN A 234 -16.59 25.51 -9.89
C GLN A 234 -16.36 25.43 -8.38
N ALA A 235 -15.72 24.34 -7.91
CA ALA A 235 -15.47 24.12 -6.50
C ALA A 235 -14.65 25.28 -5.89
N TYR A 236 -13.52 25.62 -6.50
CA TYR A 236 -12.64 26.63 -5.94
C TYR A 236 -13.18 28.06 -6.11
N ALA A 237 -13.97 28.36 -7.14
CA ALA A 237 -14.72 29.60 -7.23
C ALA A 237 -15.76 29.75 -6.09
N ALA A 238 -16.40 28.66 -5.70
CA ALA A 238 -17.37 28.65 -4.59
C ALA A 238 -16.72 28.72 -3.20
N LEU A 239 -15.53 28.13 -3.03
CA LEU A 239 -14.87 28.00 -1.72
C LEU A 239 -13.85 29.13 -1.43
N SER A 240 -13.34 29.84 -2.44
CA SER A 240 -12.38 30.94 -2.26
C SER A 240 -13.10 32.27 -2.06
N ARG A 241 -13.68 32.46 -0.88
CA ARG A 241 -14.43 33.66 -0.53
C ARG A 241 -13.83 34.36 0.69
N PRO A 242 -14.08 35.67 0.90
CA PRO A 242 -13.53 36.43 2.05
C PRO A 242 -13.91 35.87 3.42
N GLU A 243 -15.07 35.25 3.55
CA GLU A 243 -15.54 34.60 4.77
C GLU A 243 -14.87 33.27 5.09
N HIS A 244 -14.01 32.75 4.20
CA HIS A 244 -13.25 31.53 4.40
C HIS A 244 -11.78 31.82 4.68
N PRO A 245 -11.01 30.88 5.25
CA PRO A 245 -9.56 30.96 5.32
C PRO A 245 -8.93 30.95 3.93
N ALA A 246 -7.70 31.42 3.83
CA ALA A 246 -6.94 31.31 2.60
C ALA A 246 -6.67 29.83 2.26
N LEU A 247 -6.99 29.40 1.04
CA LEU A 247 -6.84 28.00 0.61
C LEU A 247 -5.45 27.74 0.06
N VAL A 248 -4.88 26.59 0.44
CA VAL A 248 -3.63 26.05 -0.08
C VAL A 248 -3.96 24.80 -0.89
N LEU A 249 -3.94 24.91 -2.21
CA LEU A 249 -4.11 23.77 -3.11
C LEU A 249 -2.87 22.86 -3.01
N THR A 250 -3.04 21.64 -2.55
CA THR A 250 -1.93 20.73 -2.33
C THR A 250 -2.04 19.53 -3.25
N THR A 251 -1.00 19.32 -4.06
CA THR A 251 -0.87 18.20 -5.00
C THR A 251 0.41 17.43 -4.71
N TYR A 252 0.39 16.12 -4.88
CA TYR A 252 1.52 15.26 -4.58
C TYR A 252 1.46 13.92 -5.33
N PHE A 253 2.54 13.15 -5.29
CA PHE A 253 2.80 11.86 -5.93
C PHE A 253 3.12 11.93 -7.42
N GLY A 254 3.26 13.11 -8.01
CA GLY A 254 3.64 13.26 -9.41
C GLY A 254 3.50 14.69 -9.93
N GLY A 255 3.78 14.84 -11.20
CA GLY A 255 3.63 16.11 -11.92
C GLY A 255 2.19 16.41 -12.31
N LEU A 256 1.84 17.68 -12.33
CA LEU A 256 0.54 18.15 -12.80
C LEU A 256 0.42 18.11 -14.34
N GLU A 257 1.53 18.33 -15.04
CA GLU A 257 1.64 18.28 -16.50
C GLU A 257 0.55 19.13 -17.19
N GLU A 258 -0.34 18.52 -18.00
CA GLU A 258 -1.46 19.22 -18.67
C GLU A 258 -2.49 19.81 -17.68
N ASN A 259 -2.45 19.42 -16.40
CA ASN A 259 -3.30 19.99 -15.36
C ASN A 259 -2.65 21.18 -14.62
N LEU A 260 -1.37 21.47 -14.86
CA LEU A 260 -0.67 22.62 -14.23
C LEU A 260 -1.34 23.98 -14.55
N PRO A 261 -1.76 24.27 -15.80
CA PRO A 261 -2.51 25.49 -16.08
C PRO A 261 -3.81 25.61 -15.30
N LEU A 262 -4.55 24.50 -15.12
CA LEU A 262 -5.75 24.47 -14.29
C LEU A 262 -5.43 24.82 -12.83
N ALA A 263 -4.50 24.10 -12.20
CA ALA A 263 -4.14 24.31 -10.80
C ALA A 263 -3.71 25.75 -10.52
N ARG A 264 -2.95 26.38 -11.42
CA ARG A 264 -2.53 27.80 -11.30
C ARG A 264 -3.68 28.79 -11.46
N SER A 265 -4.70 28.46 -12.26
CA SER A 265 -5.85 29.34 -12.50
C SER A 265 -6.87 29.32 -11.36
N LEU A 266 -6.83 28.34 -10.48
CA LEU A 266 -7.76 28.27 -9.35
C LEU A 266 -7.52 29.44 -8.38
N PRO A 267 -8.59 30.03 -7.80
CA PRO A 267 -8.48 31.20 -6.93
C PRO A 267 -8.04 30.81 -5.51
N VAL A 268 -6.84 30.30 -5.35
CA VAL A 268 -6.24 29.86 -4.08
C VAL A 268 -5.07 30.76 -3.68
N ALA A 269 -4.71 30.82 -2.40
CA ALA A 269 -3.59 31.63 -1.92
C ALA A 269 -2.23 31.01 -2.23
N ALA A 270 -2.14 29.68 -2.23
CA ALA A 270 -0.91 28.96 -2.50
C ALA A 270 -1.18 27.69 -3.30
N VAL A 271 -0.18 27.26 -4.08
CA VAL A 271 -0.15 25.98 -4.77
C VAL A 271 1.09 25.22 -4.33
N HIS A 272 0.91 23.97 -3.89
CA HIS A 272 1.99 23.06 -3.53
C HIS A 272 2.24 22.06 -4.66
N LEU A 273 3.53 21.88 -5.03
CA LEU A 273 3.98 20.97 -6.08
C LEU A 273 4.98 19.95 -5.55
N ASP A 274 4.83 18.69 -5.96
CA ASP A 274 5.82 17.64 -5.73
C ASP A 274 6.99 17.80 -6.71
N LEU A 275 8.10 18.33 -6.23
CA LEU A 275 9.32 18.54 -7.01
C LEU A 275 10.38 17.45 -6.78
N VAL A 276 10.07 16.44 -6.01
CA VAL A 276 10.88 15.21 -5.91
C VAL A 276 10.54 14.28 -7.07
N ARG A 277 9.24 14.07 -7.33
CA ARG A 277 8.76 13.20 -8.41
C ARG A 277 8.80 13.89 -9.78
N ALA A 278 8.58 15.19 -9.83
CA ALA A 278 8.47 15.96 -11.05
C ALA A 278 9.18 17.32 -10.94
N PRO A 279 10.52 17.34 -10.82
CA PRO A 279 11.29 18.59 -10.70
C PRO A 279 11.17 19.49 -11.92
N GLU A 280 10.90 18.94 -13.10
CA GLU A 280 10.72 19.65 -14.37
C GLU A 280 9.52 20.60 -14.38
N GLN A 281 8.54 20.43 -13.47
CA GLN A 281 7.38 21.33 -13.40
C GLN A 281 7.70 22.69 -12.73
N LEU A 282 8.88 22.87 -12.14
CA LEU A 282 9.24 24.12 -11.47
C LEU A 282 9.24 25.31 -12.45
N GLU A 283 9.97 25.21 -13.55
CA GLU A 283 10.08 26.32 -14.50
C GLU A 283 8.72 26.71 -15.14
N PRO A 284 7.90 25.77 -15.63
CA PRO A 284 6.54 26.09 -16.08
C PRO A 284 5.65 26.69 -15.00
N ALA A 285 5.84 26.30 -13.73
CA ALA A 285 5.09 26.87 -12.63
C ALA A 285 5.50 28.34 -12.37
N LEU A 286 6.80 28.64 -12.33
CA LEU A 286 7.34 29.97 -12.11
C LEU A 286 6.95 30.94 -13.23
N ALA A 287 7.01 30.51 -14.50
CA ALA A 287 6.78 31.36 -15.67
C ALA A 287 5.39 31.99 -15.71
N HIS A 288 4.39 31.42 -15.06
CA HIS A 288 2.99 31.84 -15.19
C HIS A 288 2.22 31.85 -13.86
N LEU A 289 2.92 31.89 -12.71
CA LEU A 289 2.26 32.01 -11.41
C LEU A 289 1.68 33.42 -11.24
N PRO A 290 0.39 33.57 -10.89
CA PRO A 290 -0.19 34.91 -10.61
C PRO A 290 0.59 35.66 -9.52
N GLU A 291 0.64 36.98 -9.60
CA GLU A 291 1.45 37.81 -8.71
C GLU A 291 1.05 37.75 -7.24
N ASP A 292 -0.22 37.42 -6.96
CA ASP A 292 -0.78 37.27 -5.60
C ASP A 292 -0.61 35.86 -5.02
N ARG A 293 0.04 34.94 -5.74
CA ARG A 293 0.14 33.54 -5.36
C ARG A 293 1.47 33.20 -4.70
N ILE A 294 1.40 32.25 -3.78
CA ILE A 294 2.53 31.61 -3.13
C ILE A 294 2.78 30.25 -3.81
N LEU A 295 4.04 29.95 -4.07
CA LEU A 295 4.46 28.63 -4.53
C LEU A 295 5.09 27.85 -3.36
N SER A 296 4.52 26.72 -3.04
CA SER A 296 5.04 25.79 -2.04
C SER A 296 5.77 24.63 -2.75
N LEU A 297 7.06 24.50 -2.46
CA LEU A 297 7.97 23.58 -3.12
C LEU A 297 8.15 22.32 -2.26
N GLY A 298 7.67 21.19 -2.75
CA GLY A 298 7.85 19.87 -2.16
C GLY A 298 9.21 19.28 -2.50
N LEU A 299 10.24 19.61 -1.73
CA LEU A 299 11.64 19.29 -2.03
C LEU A 299 12.24 18.21 -1.12
N VAL A 300 11.58 17.86 -0.04
CA VAL A 300 11.99 16.77 0.86
C VAL A 300 11.11 15.57 0.62
N ASP A 301 11.68 14.42 0.24
CA ASP A 301 10.92 13.24 -0.15
C ASP A 301 10.12 12.66 1.03
N GLY A 302 8.79 12.77 0.96
CA GLY A 302 7.85 12.19 1.93
C GLY A 302 7.52 10.71 1.70
N ARG A 303 8.02 10.11 0.60
CA ARG A 303 7.75 8.72 0.18
C ARG A 303 8.90 7.77 0.40
N ASN A 304 10.11 8.29 0.63
CA ASN A 304 11.31 7.48 0.78
C ASN A 304 12.10 7.91 2.02
N VAL A 305 13.02 7.07 2.43
CA VAL A 305 13.78 7.24 3.69
C VAL A 305 15.18 7.81 3.50
N TRP A 306 15.55 8.18 2.27
CA TRP A 306 16.86 8.77 2.00
C TRP A 306 16.95 10.21 2.49
N ARG A 307 18.15 10.61 2.94
CA ARG A 307 18.45 12.02 3.17
C ARG A 307 18.31 12.81 1.88
N THR A 308 17.74 13.99 2.00
CA THR A 308 17.60 14.94 0.90
C THR A 308 18.96 15.49 0.49
N ASP A 309 19.19 15.64 -0.81
CA ASP A 309 20.29 16.45 -1.33
C ASP A 309 19.98 17.94 -1.10
N LEU A 310 20.47 18.47 0.03
CA LEU A 310 20.15 19.83 0.45
C LEU A 310 20.75 20.90 -0.51
N ASP A 311 21.82 20.59 -1.23
CA ASP A 311 22.40 21.52 -2.20
C ASP A 311 21.53 21.63 -3.45
N VAL A 312 21.02 20.51 -3.96
CA VAL A 312 20.06 20.50 -5.07
C VAL A 312 18.75 21.21 -4.68
N ALA A 313 18.20 20.86 -3.53
CA ALA A 313 16.99 21.47 -3.01
C ALA A 313 17.16 23.00 -2.81
N ALA A 314 18.30 23.43 -2.28
CA ALA A 314 18.62 24.85 -2.11
C ALA A 314 18.76 25.59 -3.45
N SER A 315 19.31 24.93 -4.47
CA SER A 315 19.38 25.51 -5.82
C SER A 315 17.99 25.80 -6.40
N MET A 316 17.06 24.83 -6.26
CA MET A 316 15.68 25.02 -6.70
C MET A 316 14.96 26.11 -5.90
N LEU A 317 15.19 26.18 -4.57
CA LEU A 317 14.66 27.24 -3.72
C LEU A 317 15.17 28.62 -4.12
N ARG A 318 16.50 28.79 -4.35
CA ARG A 318 17.07 30.02 -4.81
C ARG A 318 16.47 30.45 -6.14
N ARG A 319 16.32 29.53 -7.08
CA ARG A 319 15.67 29.77 -8.37
C ARG A 319 14.25 30.31 -8.22
N ALA A 320 13.46 29.73 -7.30
CA ALA A 320 12.11 30.21 -7.01
C ALA A 320 12.10 31.58 -6.30
N VAL A 321 13.01 31.80 -5.35
CA VAL A 321 13.16 33.06 -4.63
C VAL A 321 13.58 34.19 -5.58
N ASP A 322 14.48 33.92 -6.51
CA ASP A 322 14.92 34.92 -7.53
C ASP A 322 13.76 35.33 -8.45
N ALA A 323 12.86 34.39 -8.76
CA ALA A 323 11.70 34.65 -9.62
C ALA A 323 10.51 35.31 -8.89
N LEU A 324 10.26 34.94 -7.65
CA LEU A 324 9.02 35.29 -6.94
C LEU A 324 9.24 36.23 -5.74
N GLY A 325 10.46 36.30 -5.21
CA GLY A 325 10.76 36.89 -3.90
C GLY A 325 10.48 35.92 -2.75
N ARG A 326 11.20 36.12 -1.62
CA ARG A 326 11.16 35.24 -0.45
C ARG A 326 9.77 35.04 0.18
N GLU A 327 8.91 36.02 0.08
CA GLU A 327 7.60 36.06 0.74
C GLU A 327 6.58 35.20 0.03
N ARG A 328 6.83 34.89 -1.25
CA ARG A 328 5.97 34.04 -2.10
C ARG A 328 6.48 32.63 -2.27
N VAL A 329 7.46 32.20 -1.47
CA VAL A 329 8.05 30.85 -1.54
C VAL A 329 7.91 30.16 -0.18
N TRP A 330 7.28 28.99 -0.18
CA TRP A 330 7.28 28.05 0.93
C TRP A 330 8.05 26.79 0.56
N ILE A 331 8.55 26.08 1.57
CA ILE A 331 9.15 24.76 1.42
C ILE A 331 8.38 23.73 2.25
N GLY A 332 8.16 22.55 1.68
CA GLY A 332 7.53 21.42 2.35
C GLY A 332 8.08 20.08 1.90
N PRO A 333 7.62 18.99 2.48
CA PRO A 333 7.86 17.65 1.94
C PRO A 333 7.07 17.48 0.63
N SER A 334 7.49 16.53 -0.20
CA SER A 334 6.83 16.24 -1.49
C SER A 334 5.39 15.74 -1.34
N CYS A 335 5.08 15.11 -0.20
CA CYS A 335 3.75 14.68 0.23
C CYS A 335 3.71 14.59 1.76
N SER A 336 2.60 14.15 2.33
CA SER A 336 2.52 13.87 3.78
C SER A 336 3.63 12.90 4.22
N LEU A 337 4.26 13.17 5.35
CA LEU A 337 5.25 12.27 5.98
C LEU A 337 4.61 10.98 6.56
N LEU A 338 3.30 10.80 6.41
CA LEU A 338 2.59 9.56 6.77
C LEU A 338 3.24 8.29 6.21
N HIS A 339 3.92 8.41 5.08
CA HIS A 339 4.44 7.28 4.31
C HIS A 339 5.85 6.85 4.69
N VAL A 340 6.46 7.49 5.67
CA VAL A 340 7.80 7.16 6.20
C VAL A 340 7.73 6.89 7.70
N PRO A 341 8.70 6.14 8.28
CA PRO A 341 8.76 5.92 9.71
C PRO A 341 8.93 7.23 10.49
N ILE A 342 8.58 7.22 11.78
CA ILE A 342 8.53 8.44 12.60
C ILE A 342 9.93 8.98 12.91
N ASP A 343 10.81 8.16 13.48
CA ASP A 343 12.06 8.62 14.06
C ASP A 343 13.19 7.61 13.87
N LEU A 344 14.27 8.05 13.23
CA LEU A 344 15.47 7.25 13.02
C LEU A 344 16.22 6.98 14.33
N ASP A 345 16.07 7.84 15.34
CA ASP A 345 16.73 7.65 16.64
C ASP A 345 16.19 6.44 17.41
N ALA A 346 14.98 5.98 17.09
CA ALA A 346 14.45 4.72 17.59
C ALA A 346 15.15 3.46 17.01
N GLU A 347 16.03 3.63 16.02
CA GLU A 347 16.78 2.56 15.33
C GLU A 347 18.25 2.51 15.79
N ALA A 348 18.47 2.29 17.07
CA ALA A 348 19.84 2.27 17.64
C ALA A 348 20.72 1.11 17.13
N GLU A 349 20.09 0.00 16.69
CA GLU A 349 20.78 -1.21 16.22
C GLU A 349 21.02 -1.22 14.70
N LEU A 350 20.61 -0.17 13.97
CA LEU A 350 20.89 -0.08 12.55
C LEU A 350 22.38 -0.01 12.26
N ASP A 351 22.74 -0.58 11.11
CA ASP A 351 24.11 -0.52 10.60
C ASP A 351 24.67 0.92 10.66
N PRO A 352 25.76 1.16 11.39
CA PRO A 352 26.29 2.49 11.67
C PRO A 352 26.79 3.21 10.41
N GLU A 353 27.15 2.51 9.34
CA GLU A 353 27.52 3.11 8.05
C GLU A 353 26.30 3.59 7.29
N ILE A 354 25.20 2.81 7.30
CA ILE A 354 24.00 3.10 6.49
C ILE A 354 23.07 4.08 7.22
N ARG A 355 22.97 4.01 8.53
CA ARG A 355 22.09 4.87 9.34
C ARG A 355 22.22 6.37 9.01
N PRO A 356 23.41 6.96 8.82
CA PRO A 356 23.55 8.37 8.44
C PRO A 356 22.96 8.73 7.08
N TRP A 357 22.74 7.75 6.17
CA TRP A 357 22.15 7.98 4.84
C TRP A 357 20.64 8.19 4.88
N LEU A 358 20.02 7.88 6.02
CA LEU A 358 18.58 7.83 6.20
C LEU A 358 18.02 9.08 6.88
N ALA A 359 16.78 9.41 6.57
CA ALA A 359 15.98 10.43 7.24
C ALA A 359 14.52 9.93 7.34
N PHE A 360 14.02 9.78 8.56
CA PHE A 360 12.63 9.49 8.85
C PHE A 360 11.86 10.79 9.08
N ALA A 361 10.58 10.74 9.43
CA ALA A 361 9.74 11.92 9.50
C ALA A 361 10.36 13.07 10.34
N ARG A 362 10.87 12.79 11.54
CA ARG A 362 11.51 13.80 12.38
C ARG A 362 12.74 14.41 11.74
N GLN A 363 13.63 13.57 11.17
CA GLN A 363 14.83 14.04 10.51
C GLN A 363 14.51 14.86 9.23
N LYS A 364 13.39 14.55 8.57
CA LYS A 364 12.90 15.35 7.41
C LYS A 364 12.38 16.73 7.83
N LEU A 365 11.80 16.87 9.03
CA LEU A 365 11.49 18.19 9.58
C LEU A 365 12.79 19.03 9.78
N ASP A 366 13.86 18.39 10.27
CA ASP A 366 15.15 19.06 10.41
C ASP A 366 15.74 19.48 9.06
N GLU A 367 15.56 18.68 8.00
CA GLU A 367 15.98 19.04 6.64
C GLU A 367 15.23 20.26 6.11
N LEU A 368 13.92 20.35 6.30
CA LEU A 368 13.09 21.49 5.94
C LEU A 368 13.57 22.78 6.64
N VAL A 369 13.81 22.70 7.93
CA VAL A 369 14.28 23.85 8.72
C VAL A 369 15.71 24.25 8.36
N THR A 370 16.56 23.29 8.04
CA THR A 370 17.93 23.55 7.58
C THR A 370 17.91 24.32 6.24
N LEU A 371 17.07 23.89 5.29
CA LEU A 371 16.87 24.61 4.02
C LEU A 371 16.29 26.01 4.23
N LYS A 372 15.31 26.16 5.13
CA LYS A 372 14.75 27.49 5.48
C LYS A 372 15.84 28.42 6.00
N ARG A 373 16.69 27.96 6.93
CA ARG A 373 17.80 28.76 7.49
C ARG A 373 18.84 29.10 6.43
N LEU A 374 19.20 28.11 5.61
CA LEU A 374 20.15 28.31 4.52
C LEU A 374 19.72 29.44 3.56
N ILE A 375 18.45 29.51 3.21
CA ILE A 375 17.93 30.54 2.29
C ILE A 375 17.72 31.88 2.99
N ASN A 376 17.21 31.89 4.22
CA ASN A 376 16.88 33.12 4.92
C ASN A 376 18.09 33.81 5.56
N GLU A 377 19.03 33.02 6.10
CA GLU A 377 20.09 33.47 7.01
C GLU A 377 21.50 33.16 6.46
N GLY A 378 21.60 32.30 5.45
CA GLY A 378 22.85 31.92 4.80
C GLY A 378 23.47 30.62 5.35
N GLU A 379 24.57 30.20 4.75
CA GLU A 379 25.19 28.89 4.99
C GLU A 379 25.68 28.71 6.45
N ALA A 380 26.18 29.77 7.07
CA ALA A 380 26.63 29.72 8.46
C ALA A 380 25.50 29.39 9.45
N ALA A 381 24.27 29.80 9.16
CA ALA A 381 23.11 29.48 10.01
C ALA A 381 22.57 28.05 9.81
N ALA A 382 22.82 27.46 8.66
CA ALA A 382 22.52 26.05 8.39
C ALA A 382 23.56 25.10 9.04
N GLY A 383 24.81 25.56 9.19
CA GLY A 383 25.89 25.06 10.03
C GLY A 383 26.11 23.52 9.92
N ASP A 384 26.31 22.91 11.09
CA ASP A 384 26.67 21.48 11.22
C ASP A 384 25.68 20.52 10.56
N ARG A 385 24.39 20.87 10.49
CA ARG A 385 23.37 20.03 9.86
C ARG A 385 23.55 19.93 8.35
N LEU A 386 23.91 21.02 7.68
CA LEU A 386 24.20 21.03 6.27
C LEU A 386 25.46 20.21 5.95
N GLU A 387 26.52 20.40 6.74
CA GLU A 387 27.76 19.63 6.60
C GLU A 387 27.56 18.13 6.86
N ALA A 388 26.77 17.79 7.87
CA ALA A 388 26.42 16.39 8.14
C ALA A 388 25.64 15.75 6.98
N ALA A 389 24.71 16.48 6.37
CA ALA A 389 23.97 16.00 5.21
C ALA A 389 24.86 15.80 3.97
N ARG A 390 25.77 16.75 3.69
CA ARG A 390 26.76 16.64 2.61
C ARG A 390 27.68 15.44 2.81
N ARG A 391 28.18 15.25 4.04
CA ARG A 391 29.05 14.12 4.38
C ARG A 391 28.32 12.79 4.19
N ALA A 392 27.14 12.63 4.76
CA ALA A 392 26.35 11.41 4.64
C ALA A 392 26.03 11.06 3.18
N ARG A 393 25.73 12.06 2.37
CA ARG A 393 25.54 11.89 0.92
C ARG A 393 26.82 11.41 0.22
N GLN A 394 27.96 12.07 0.52
CA GLN A 394 29.25 11.67 -0.07
C GLN A 394 29.63 10.24 0.33
N GLU A 395 29.49 9.89 1.60
CA GLU A 395 29.72 8.54 2.11
C GLU A 395 28.83 7.53 1.40
N ARG A 396 27.53 7.80 1.25
CA ARG A 396 26.60 6.94 0.49
C ARG A 396 27.06 6.75 -0.94
N LEU A 397 27.41 7.83 -1.65
CA LEU A 397 27.79 7.76 -3.06
C LEU A 397 29.10 6.99 -3.30
N THR A 398 30.01 7.01 -2.34
CA THR A 398 31.33 6.37 -2.44
C THR A 398 31.41 5.01 -1.75
N SER A 399 30.39 4.60 -1.00
CA SER A 399 30.41 3.32 -0.27
C SER A 399 30.49 2.12 -1.24
N PRO A 400 31.47 1.23 -1.02
CA PRO A 400 31.57 0.00 -1.81
C PRO A 400 30.40 -0.97 -1.55
N ARG A 401 29.69 -0.84 -0.44
CA ARG A 401 28.56 -1.71 -0.09
C ARG A 401 27.34 -1.52 -1.03
N ARG A 402 27.30 -0.40 -1.73
CA ARG A 402 26.22 -0.05 -2.64
C ARG A 402 26.30 -0.76 -3.98
N ILE A 403 27.52 -1.14 -4.40
CA ILE A 403 27.78 -1.73 -5.69
C ILE A 403 28.47 -3.09 -5.52
N ASP A 404 27.87 -4.12 -6.11
CA ASP A 404 28.45 -5.46 -6.21
C ASP A 404 28.86 -5.74 -7.66
N PRO A 405 30.18 -5.88 -7.94
CA PRO A 405 30.66 -6.13 -9.31
C PRO A 405 30.09 -7.40 -9.94
N GLU A 406 29.81 -8.42 -9.16
CA GLU A 406 29.21 -9.67 -9.66
C GLU A 406 27.76 -9.45 -10.09
N VAL A 407 26.98 -8.73 -9.29
CA VAL A 407 25.60 -8.35 -9.65
C VAL A 407 25.59 -7.51 -10.92
N ARG A 408 26.50 -6.55 -11.05
CA ARG A 408 26.64 -5.70 -12.24
C ARG A 408 27.01 -6.51 -13.48
N ARG A 409 27.91 -7.46 -13.34
CA ARG A 409 28.28 -8.38 -14.41
C ARG A 409 27.09 -9.23 -14.87
N ARG A 410 26.33 -9.80 -13.93
CA ARG A 410 25.12 -10.58 -14.22
C ARG A 410 24.06 -9.73 -14.92
N LEU A 411 23.85 -8.50 -14.45
CA LEU A 411 22.90 -7.57 -15.06
C LEU A 411 23.29 -7.24 -16.53
N ALA A 412 24.58 -7.02 -16.79
CA ALA A 412 25.10 -6.76 -18.14
C ALA A 412 25.04 -7.99 -19.07
N ALA A 413 24.99 -9.19 -18.51
CA ALA A 413 24.90 -10.45 -19.25
C ALA A 413 23.47 -10.92 -19.54
N LEU A 414 22.44 -10.11 -19.20
CA LEU A 414 21.05 -10.46 -19.47
C LEU A 414 20.80 -10.64 -20.97
N SER A 415 20.07 -11.70 -21.31
CA SER A 415 19.64 -11.97 -22.68
C SER A 415 18.15 -12.29 -22.74
N SER A 416 17.55 -12.08 -23.91
CA SER A 416 16.14 -12.39 -24.13
C SER A 416 15.79 -13.89 -23.99
N GLU A 417 16.80 -14.77 -24.08
CA GLU A 417 16.63 -16.22 -23.87
C GLU A 417 16.33 -16.53 -22.39
N MET A 418 16.88 -15.75 -21.47
CA MET A 418 16.65 -15.95 -20.03
C MET A 418 15.22 -15.70 -19.59
N THR A 419 14.42 -15.04 -20.41
CA THR A 419 13.01 -14.70 -20.17
C THR A 419 12.04 -15.56 -20.97
N ARG A 420 12.50 -16.69 -21.53
CA ARG A 420 11.67 -17.58 -22.35
C ARG A 420 11.64 -18.99 -21.77
N ARG A 421 10.47 -19.63 -21.81
CA ARG A 421 10.33 -21.07 -21.57
C ARG A 421 10.70 -21.82 -22.85
N GLY A 422 11.10 -23.07 -22.71
CA GLY A 422 11.53 -23.91 -23.83
C GLY A 422 10.42 -24.19 -24.84
N ARG A 423 9.17 -24.35 -24.36
CA ARG A 423 8.01 -24.70 -25.18
C ARG A 423 6.81 -23.77 -24.91
N PRO A 424 5.85 -23.68 -25.86
CA PRO A 424 4.58 -23.00 -25.62
C PRO A 424 3.78 -23.65 -24.49
N PHE A 425 2.88 -22.88 -23.85
CA PHE A 425 2.06 -23.35 -22.74
C PHE A 425 1.37 -24.70 -22.96
N ALA A 426 0.72 -24.90 -24.11
CA ALA A 426 -0.03 -26.14 -24.37
C ALA A 426 0.86 -27.40 -24.29
N GLU A 427 2.08 -27.32 -24.79
CA GLU A 427 3.04 -28.43 -24.73
C GLU A 427 3.58 -28.61 -23.30
N ARG A 428 3.96 -27.51 -22.63
CA ARG A 428 4.41 -27.55 -21.22
C ARG A 428 3.35 -28.17 -20.33
N TYR A 429 2.11 -27.72 -20.47
CA TYR A 429 0.99 -28.15 -19.64
C TYR A 429 0.70 -29.65 -19.83
N ALA A 430 0.85 -30.18 -21.04
CA ALA A 430 0.75 -31.62 -21.29
C ALA A 430 1.85 -32.42 -20.55
N LEU A 431 3.09 -31.94 -20.58
CA LEU A 431 4.22 -32.55 -19.84
C LEU A 431 4.01 -32.49 -18.32
N GLN A 432 3.54 -31.35 -17.82
CA GLN A 432 3.25 -31.14 -16.40
C GLN A 432 2.12 -32.04 -15.92
N ARG A 433 1.04 -32.18 -16.69
CA ARG A 433 -0.05 -33.12 -16.37
C ARG A 433 0.43 -34.58 -16.34
N ALA A 434 1.28 -34.97 -17.28
CA ALA A 434 1.87 -36.32 -17.29
C ALA A 434 2.76 -36.58 -16.07
N ARG A 435 3.54 -35.59 -15.63
CA ARG A 435 4.41 -35.68 -14.45
C ARG A 435 3.62 -35.68 -13.15
N LEU A 436 2.70 -34.71 -12.97
CA LEU A 436 1.98 -34.47 -11.72
C LEU A 436 0.84 -35.46 -11.50
N LYS A 437 0.24 -36.00 -12.55
CA LYS A 437 -0.90 -36.94 -12.54
C LYS A 437 -2.09 -36.43 -11.69
N LEU A 438 -2.34 -35.13 -11.72
CA LEU A 438 -3.43 -34.52 -10.99
C LEU A 438 -4.77 -34.83 -11.65
N PRO A 439 -5.87 -34.89 -10.88
CA PRO A 439 -7.21 -35.00 -11.44
C PRO A 439 -7.63 -33.74 -12.21
N LEU A 440 -8.78 -33.75 -12.87
CA LEU A 440 -9.44 -32.52 -13.33
C LEU A 440 -9.77 -31.65 -12.12
N LEU A 441 -9.87 -30.32 -12.31
CA LEU A 441 -10.13 -29.36 -11.23
C LEU A 441 -9.23 -29.61 -9.99
N PRO A 442 -7.88 -29.60 -10.16
CA PRO A 442 -6.99 -29.90 -9.02
C PRO A 442 -7.15 -28.87 -7.92
N THR A 443 -7.17 -29.35 -6.67
CA THR A 443 -7.37 -28.52 -5.48
C THR A 443 -6.04 -28.14 -4.82
N THR A 444 -5.89 -26.87 -4.44
CA THR A 444 -4.71 -26.34 -3.75
C THR A 444 -5.09 -25.16 -2.87
N THR A 445 -4.12 -24.59 -2.13
CA THR A 445 -4.24 -23.28 -1.47
C THR A 445 -3.18 -22.33 -2.01
N ILE A 446 -3.22 -21.05 -1.60
CA ILE A 446 -2.26 -20.05 -2.10
C ILE A 446 -0.90 -20.22 -1.42
N GLY A 447 -0.82 -20.23 -0.08
CA GLY A 447 0.45 -20.38 0.61
C GLY A 447 0.34 -20.47 2.12
N SER A 448 -0.12 -19.40 2.76
CA SER A 448 -0.18 -19.30 4.21
C SER A 448 -1.35 -20.11 4.81
N PHE A 449 -1.12 -20.66 6.01
CA PHE A 449 -2.14 -21.25 6.86
C PHE A 449 -2.28 -20.47 8.18
N PRO A 450 -3.32 -20.76 9.03
CA PRO A 450 -3.58 -20.03 10.27
C PRO A 450 -2.36 -19.90 11.16
N GLN A 451 -2.01 -18.66 11.50
CA GLN A 451 -0.94 -18.37 12.45
C GLN A 451 -1.49 -18.36 13.88
N THR A 452 -1.26 -19.45 14.60
CA THR A 452 -1.73 -19.62 15.97
C THR A 452 -1.07 -18.64 16.94
N ASP A 453 -1.67 -18.40 18.11
CA ASP A 453 -1.09 -17.58 19.16
C ASP A 453 0.21 -18.17 19.69
N GLU A 454 0.34 -19.50 19.67
CA GLU A 454 1.59 -20.18 20.03
C GLU A 454 2.70 -19.84 19.05
N LEU A 455 2.45 -19.95 17.74
CA LEU A 455 3.43 -19.57 16.71
C LEU A 455 3.88 -18.11 16.86
N ARG A 456 2.92 -17.20 17.10
CA ARG A 456 3.23 -15.77 17.34
C ARG A 456 4.09 -15.56 18.58
N ARG A 457 3.78 -16.24 19.69
CA ARG A 457 4.58 -16.19 20.93
C ARG A 457 5.98 -16.74 20.75
N LYS A 458 6.13 -17.91 20.09
CA LYS A 458 7.43 -18.54 19.82
C LYS A 458 8.30 -17.66 18.93
N ARG A 459 7.72 -17.06 17.86
CA ARG A 459 8.41 -16.11 17.00
C ARG A 459 8.87 -14.86 17.77
N ALA A 460 8.01 -14.30 18.63
CA ALA A 460 8.36 -13.17 19.46
C ALA A 460 9.48 -13.49 20.45
N ALA A 461 9.43 -14.64 21.11
CA ALA A 461 10.47 -15.13 22.03
C ALA A 461 11.82 -15.34 21.31
N PHE A 462 11.79 -15.94 20.11
CA PHE A 462 12.99 -16.07 19.27
C PHE A 462 13.61 -14.70 18.92
N ARG A 463 12.78 -13.73 18.50
CA ARG A 463 13.24 -12.37 18.17
C ARG A 463 13.84 -11.62 19.38
N ARG A 464 13.41 -11.94 20.60
CA ARG A 464 13.99 -11.39 21.85
C ARG A 464 15.21 -12.16 22.34
N GLY A 465 15.63 -13.23 21.63
CA GLY A 465 16.76 -14.09 22.05
C GLY A 465 16.44 -15.04 23.21
N GLU A 466 15.16 -15.21 23.57
CA GLU A 466 14.68 -16.12 24.64
C GLU A 466 14.61 -17.59 24.19
N LEU A 467 14.62 -17.83 22.88
CA LEU A 467 14.68 -19.17 22.28
C LEU A 467 15.92 -19.27 21.38
N SER A 468 16.62 -20.42 21.46
CA SER A 468 17.68 -20.69 20.50
C SER A 468 17.11 -20.92 19.09
N ARG A 469 17.95 -20.74 18.07
CA ARG A 469 17.60 -20.98 16.67
C ARG A 469 17.13 -22.44 16.47
N GLU A 470 17.82 -23.39 17.03
CA GLU A 470 17.54 -24.82 16.88
C GLU A 470 16.16 -25.17 17.45
N VAL A 471 15.82 -24.68 18.64
CA VAL A 471 14.51 -24.91 19.27
C VAL A 471 13.38 -24.26 18.45
N TYR A 472 13.61 -23.05 17.93
CA TYR A 472 12.63 -22.36 17.10
C TYR A 472 12.43 -23.08 15.75
N GLU A 473 13.51 -23.52 15.10
CA GLU A 473 13.44 -24.25 13.84
C GLU A 473 12.76 -25.62 13.99
N GLN A 474 13.02 -26.37 15.06
CA GLN A 474 12.30 -27.60 15.38
C GLN A 474 10.79 -27.36 15.56
N PHE A 475 10.42 -26.27 16.22
CA PHE A 475 9.03 -25.88 16.35
C PHE A 475 8.38 -25.56 14.99
N LEU A 476 9.10 -24.87 14.09
CA LEU A 476 8.63 -24.61 12.72
C LEU A 476 8.45 -25.91 11.94
N GLU A 477 9.40 -26.85 12.01
CA GLU A 477 9.32 -28.15 11.36
C GLU A 477 8.10 -28.96 11.84
N ALA A 478 7.83 -28.98 13.15
CA ALA A 478 6.65 -29.60 13.71
C ALA A 478 5.35 -28.95 13.21
N THR A 479 5.32 -27.62 13.12
CA THR A 479 4.17 -26.87 12.60
C THR A 479 3.93 -27.15 11.12
N ILE A 480 4.99 -27.26 10.32
CA ILE A 480 4.89 -27.62 8.89
C ILE A 480 4.36 -29.05 8.75
N ALA A 481 4.90 -30.03 9.51
CA ALA A 481 4.46 -31.41 9.46
C ALA A 481 2.97 -31.55 9.83
N GLU A 482 2.50 -30.84 10.86
CA GLU A 482 1.08 -30.80 11.22
C GLU A 482 0.23 -30.18 10.10
N THR A 483 0.69 -29.09 9.52
CA THR A 483 -0.02 -28.39 8.41
C THR A 483 -0.14 -29.31 7.19
N ILE A 484 0.89 -30.05 6.84
CA ILE A 484 0.85 -31.04 5.75
C ILE A 484 -0.14 -32.17 6.07
N ALA A 485 -0.09 -32.77 7.28
CA ALA A 485 -1.00 -33.83 7.69
C ALA A 485 -2.48 -33.36 7.62
N ARG A 486 -2.78 -32.11 8.04
CA ARG A 486 -4.14 -31.55 7.94
C ARG A 486 -4.58 -31.40 6.47
N GLN A 487 -3.72 -30.93 5.59
CA GLN A 487 -4.00 -30.79 4.16
C GLN A 487 -4.27 -32.17 3.51
N GLU A 488 -3.50 -33.19 3.85
CA GLU A 488 -3.75 -34.57 3.39
C GLU A 488 -5.10 -35.08 3.87
N ALA A 489 -5.44 -34.89 5.17
CA ALA A 489 -6.72 -35.27 5.75
C ALA A 489 -7.93 -34.52 5.15
N ILE A 490 -7.73 -33.29 4.72
CA ILE A 490 -8.70 -32.48 3.95
C ILE A 490 -8.88 -33.06 2.54
N GLY A 491 -7.81 -33.58 1.94
CA GLY A 491 -7.82 -34.18 0.62
C GLY A 491 -7.37 -33.26 -0.51
N LEU A 492 -6.61 -32.20 -0.22
CA LEU A 492 -6.02 -31.32 -1.24
C LEU A 492 -5.07 -32.10 -2.16
N ASP A 493 -5.07 -31.76 -3.46
CA ASP A 493 -4.26 -32.45 -4.47
C ASP A 493 -2.82 -31.94 -4.51
N VAL A 494 -2.61 -30.63 -4.35
CA VAL A 494 -1.30 -29.98 -4.27
C VAL A 494 -1.21 -29.19 -2.96
N LEU A 495 -0.18 -29.48 -2.17
CA LEU A 495 -0.03 -28.96 -0.81
C LEU A 495 0.93 -27.76 -0.76
N VAL A 496 0.93 -27.07 0.37
CA VAL A 496 1.86 -25.97 0.68
C VAL A 496 2.45 -26.17 2.08
N HIS A 497 3.64 -25.65 2.37
CA HIS A 497 4.26 -25.77 3.69
C HIS A 497 3.57 -24.89 4.76
N GLY A 498 2.73 -23.92 4.36
CA GLY A 498 1.92 -23.08 5.27
C GLY A 498 2.57 -21.82 5.79
N GLU A 499 3.82 -21.56 5.46
CA GLU A 499 4.59 -20.32 5.74
C GLU A 499 4.71 -19.95 7.24
N PRO A 500 4.90 -20.88 8.19
CA PRO A 500 4.98 -20.54 9.60
C PRO A 500 6.23 -19.71 9.93
N GLU A 501 7.29 -19.77 9.13
CA GLU A 501 8.52 -19.01 9.29
C GLU A 501 8.37 -17.53 8.92
N ARG A 502 7.35 -17.16 8.16
CA ARG A 502 7.18 -15.81 7.59
C ARG A 502 6.23 -14.95 8.41
N SER A 503 6.70 -13.80 8.88
CA SER A 503 5.83 -12.77 9.46
C SER A 503 5.19 -11.89 8.38
N ASP A 504 5.99 -11.52 7.39
CA ASP A 504 5.61 -10.73 6.22
C ASP A 504 6.26 -11.31 4.97
N MET A 505 5.57 -11.21 3.83
CA MET A 505 6.01 -11.84 2.59
C MET A 505 7.18 -11.11 1.91
N VAL A 506 7.44 -9.85 2.25
CA VAL A 506 8.58 -9.08 1.71
C VAL A 506 9.73 -9.01 2.71
N GLU A 507 9.45 -8.74 3.99
CA GLU A 507 10.46 -8.71 5.06
C GLU A 507 11.27 -10.00 5.11
N TYR A 508 10.60 -11.18 5.00
CA TYR A 508 11.26 -12.49 5.01
C TYR A 508 12.36 -12.65 3.95
N PHE A 509 12.08 -12.20 2.72
CA PHE A 509 13.06 -12.26 1.63
C PHE A 509 14.15 -11.21 1.79
N ALA A 510 13.78 -9.99 2.18
CA ALA A 510 14.72 -8.90 2.39
C ALA A 510 15.78 -9.21 3.47
N GLU A 511 15.41 -9.93 4.54
CA GLU A 511 16.36 -10.37 5.58
C GLU A 511 17.43 -11.32 5.05
N GLN A 512 17.19 -12.00 3.93
CA GLN A 512 18.07 -13.01 3.34
C GLN A 512 18.77 -12.53 2.06
N LEU A 513 18.37 -11.39 1.53
CA LEU A 513 18.98 -10.78 0.36
C LEU A 513 20.06 -9.77 0.77
N GLN A 514 21.19 -9.74 0.04
CA GLN A 514 22.16 -8.66 0.12
C GLN A 514 21.55 -7.38 -0.48
N GLY A 515 22.00 -6.22 -0.02
CA GLY A 515 21.51 -4.92 -0.50
C GLY A 515 20.25 -4.43 0.21
N PHE A 516 19.72 -5.21 1.14
CA PHE A 516 18.57 -4.85 1.98
C PHE A 516 18.94 -4.65 3.45
N LEU A 517 18.20 -3.78 4.09
CA LEU A 517 18.22 -3.52 5.52
C LEU A 517 16.79 -3.57 6.06
N VAL A 518 16.58 -4.27 7.17
CA VAL A 518 15.29 -4.33 7.86
C VAL A 518 15.39 -3.54 9.17
N THR A 519 14.44 -2.64 9.39
CA THR A 519 14.35 -1.82 10.61
C THR A 519 13.69 -2.61 11.75
N ARG A 520 13.92 -2.18 12.99
CA ARG A 520 13.24 -2.74 14.17
C ARG A 520 11.92 -2.01 14.47
N ASN A 521 11.94 -0.68 14.38
CA ASN A 521 10.84 0.21 14.74
C ASN A 521 10.34 1.06 13.56
N GLY A 522 10.81 0.82 12.34
CA GLY A 522 10.46 1.56 11.14
C GLY A 522 9.05 1.29 10.64
N TRP A 523 8.08 1.38 11.54
CA TRP A 523 6.68 1.12 11.26
C TRP A 523 6.05 2.20 10.40
N VAL A 524 5.36 1.77 9.34
CA VAL A 524 4.54 2.61 8.47
C VAL A 524 3.13 2.04 8.46
N GLN A 525 2.13 2.91 8.51
CA GLN A 525 0.73 2.50 8.46
C GLN A 525 0.37 2.04 7.04
N SER A 526 -0.21 0.85 6.93
CA SER A 526 -0.75 0.32 5.68
C SER A 526 -2.24 0.64 5.54
N TYR A 527 -3.03 0.37 6.57
CA TYR A 527 -4.42 0.80 6.71
C TYR A 527 -4.90 0.58 8.15
N GLY A 528 -5.73 1.49 8.65
CA GLY A 528 -6.29 1.37 9.99
C GLY A 528 -5.22 1.07 11.03
N THR A 529 -5.30 -0.08 11.68
CA THR A 529 -4.32 -0.53 12.69
C THR A 529 -3.16 -1.37 12.10
N ARG A 530 -3.24 -1.74 10.83
CA ARG A 530 -2.19 -2.54 10.20
C ARG A 530 -0.97 -1.68 9.88
N CYS A 531 0.15 -2.07 10.45
CA CYS A 531 1.46 -1.48 10.18
C CYS A 531 2.38 -2.52 9.54
N VAL A 532 3.26 -2.05 8.68
CA VAL A 532 4.33 -2.80 8.04
C VAL A 532 5.66 -2.13 8.29
N ARG A 533 6.76 -2.85 8.11
CA ARG A 533 8.12 -2.33 8.13
C ARG A 533 8.72 -2.56 6.74
N PRO A 534 8.52 -1.63 5.80
CA PRO A 534 9.09 -1.79 4.48
C PRO A 534 10.61 -1.92 4.57
N PRO A 535 11.21 -2.95 3.96
CA PRO A 535 12.66 -3.05 3.91
C PRO A 535 13.29 -1.87 3.18
N ILE A 536 14.52 -1.53 3.53
CA ILE A 536 15.29 -0.46 2.89
C ILE A 536 16.28 -1.10 1.93
N LEU A 537 16.10 -0.88 0.64
CA LEU A 537 16.96 -1.38 -0.42
C LEU A 537 18.04 -0.34 -0.71
N TYR A 538 19.24 -0.55 -0.16
CA TYR A 538 20.34 0.43 -0.19
C TYR A 538 21.43 0.14 -1.22
N GLY A 539 21.51 -1.10 -1.73
CA GLY A 539 22.61 -1.53 -2.60
C GLY A 539 22.19 -2.53 -3.67
N ASP A 540 23.15 -3.05 -4.40
CA ASP A 540 22.91 -4.10 -5.38
C ASP A 540 22.44 -5.38 -4.71
N VAL A 541 21.46 -6.04 -5.34
CA VAL A 541 20.77 -7.19 -4.74
C VAL A 541 21.38 -8.50 -5.19
N ALA A 542 21.78 -9.31 -4.22
CA ALA A 542 22.23 -10.67 -4.44
C ALA A 542 21.62 -11.63 -3.41
N ARG A 543 21.48 -12.88 -3.77
CA ARG A 543 21.08 -13.95 -2.86
C ARG A 543 22.28 -14.42 -2.03
N ARG A 544 22.13 -14.49 -0.72
CA ARG A 544 23.20 -14.96 0.19
C ARG A 544 23.26 -16.49 0.28
N GLY A 545 22.19 -17.17 -0.07
CA GLY A 545 22.04 -18.62 -0.02
C GLY A 545 20.56 -19.01 -0.21
N PRO A 546 20.22 -20.31 -0.14
CA PRO A 546 18.85 -20.78 -0.25
C PRO A 546 17.95 -20.15 0.83
N MET A 547 16.80 -19.63 0.42
CA MET A 547 15.87 -18.90 1.30
C MET A 547 14.68 -19.75 1.73
N THR A 548 14.09 -20.53 0.82
CA THR A 548 12.85 -21.30 1.02
C THR A 548 13.02 -22.78 0.80
N VAL A 549 14.12 -23.19 0.16
CA VAL A 549 14.40 -24.59 -0.24
C VAL A 549 14.30 -25.54 0.95
N ARG A 550 14.89 -25.19 2.10
CA ARG A 550 14.87 -26.01 3.32
C ARG A 550 13.44 -26.36 3.76
N TRP A 551 12.59 -25.35 3.86
CA TRP A 551 11.22 -25.49 4.37
C TRP A 551 10.34 -26.26 3.39
N THR A 552 10.46 -25.95 2.10
CA THR A 552 9.70 -26.64 1.04
C THR A 552 10.11 -28.11 0.92
N THR A 553 11.42 -28.42 0.96
CA THR A 553 11.92 -29.80 0.90
C THR A 553 11.59 -30.59 2.18
N PHE A 554 11.58 -29.94 3.34
CA PHE A 554 11.08 -30.57 4.57
C PHE A 554 9.60 -30.93 4.41
N ALA A 555 8.76 -30.02 3.97
CA ALA A 555 7.35 -30.29 3.72
C ALA A 555 7.15 -31.42 2.68
N GLN A 556 7.93 -31.42 1.59
CA GLN A 556 7.84 -32.48 0.58
C GLN A 556 8.22 -33.86 1.12
N ARG A 557 9.11 -33.95 2.11
CA ARG A 557 9.43 -35.22 2.77
C ARG A 557 8.31 -35.75 3.67
N CYS A 558 7.39 -34.90 4.10
CA CYS A 558 6.25 -35.27 4.93
C CYS A 558 5.09 -35.87 4.13
N THR A 559 5.12 -35.82 2.77
CA THR A 559 4.00 -36.27 1.93
C THR A 559 4.47 -36.82 0.58
N ALA A 560 3.66 -37.71 -0.01
CA ALA A 560 3.85 -38.17 -1.38
C ALA A 560 3.17 -37.22 -2.42
N ARG A 561 2.29 -36.31 -1.99
CA ARG A 561 1.64 -35.34 -2.86
C ARG A 561 2.61 -34.22 -3.22
N PRO A 562 2.43 -33.57 -4.39
CA PRO A 562 3.25 -32.41 -4.73
C PRO A 562 3.09 -31.28 -3.70
N VAL A 563 4.21 -30.68 -3.27
CA VAL A 563 4.24 -29.48 -2.44
C VAL A 563 4.73 -28.32 -3.29
N LYS A 564 4.01 -27.17 -3.25
CA LYS A 564 4.42 -25.95 -3.93
C LYS A 564 5.55 -25.23 -3.18
N GLY A 565 6.63 -24.89 -3.88
CA GLY A 565 7.56 -23.87 -3.43
C GLY A 565 6.94 -22.48 -3.64
N ILE A 566 6.97 -21.63 -2.61
CA ILE A 566 6.29 -20.33 -2.66
C ILE A 566 7.27 -19.19 -2.44
N LEU A 567 7.30 -18.25 -3.38
CA LEU A 567 8.14 -17.08 -3.41
C LEU A 567 7.30 -15.82 -3.57
N THR A 568 7.78 -14.71 -3.02
CA THR A 568 7.30 -13.38 -3.41
C THR A 568 8.05 -12.94 -4.66
N GLY A 569 7.35 -12.41 -5.64
CA GLY A 569 7.91 -12.01 -6.91
C GLY A 569 8.75 -10.72 -6.85
N PRO A 570 9.59 -10.48 -7.86
CA PRO A 570 10.54 -9.38 -7.85
C PRO A 570 9.88 -8.01 -7.87
N VAL A 571 8.75 -7.87 -8.57
CA VAL A 571 8.00 -6.60 -8.62
C VAL A 571 7.40 -6.27 -7.25
N THR A 572 6.84 -7.26 -6.58
CA THR A 572 6.26 -7.08 -5.24
C THR A 572 7.32 -6.75 -4.19
N ILE A 573 8.48 -7.42 -4.21
CA ILE A 573 9.60 -7.11 -3.31
C ILE A 573 10.05 -5.66 -3.52
N LEU A 574 10.20 -5.24 -4.79
CA LEU A 574 10.55 -3.85 -5.12
C LEU A 574 9.50 -2.86 -4.62
N GLN A 575 8.23 -3.07 -4.98
CA GLN A 575 7.16 -2.09 -4.73
C GLN A 575 6.84 -1.90 -3.25
N TRP A 576 7.03 -2.92 -2.43
CA TRP A 576 6.77 -2.86 -0.99
C TRP A 576 8.02 -2.58 -0.15
N SER A 577 9.08 -2.07 -0.77
CA SER A 577 10.33 -1.63 -0.14
C SER A 577 10.54 -0.13 -0.30
N PHE A 578 11.33 0.46 0.57
CA PHE A 578 11.96 1.76 0.32
C PHE A 578 13.11 1.55 -0.65
N VAL A 579 12.92 1.97 -1.89
CA VAL A 579 13.84 1.66 -2.98
C VAL A 579 14.96 2.67 -3.04
N ARG A 580 16.17 2.21 -3.41
CA ARG A 580 17.29 3.08 -3.76
C ARG A 580 16.93 4.01 -4.91
N ASP A 581 17.49 5.22 -4.90
CA ASP A 581 17.19 6.32 -5.83
C ASP A 581 18.36 6.64 -6.78
N ASP A 582 19.42 5.83 -6.75
CA ASP A 582 20.67 6.04 -7.50
C ASP A 582 20.77 5.22 -8.79
N GLN A 583 19.72 4.48 -9.14
CA GLN A 583 19.57 3.75 -10.39
C GLN A 583 18.09 3.58 -10.77
N PRO A 584 17.80 3.26 -12.06
CA PRO A 584 16.43 2.97 -12.49
C PRO A 584 15.78 1.83 -11.71
N ARG A 585 14.49 1.98 -11.37
CA ARG A 585 13.71 0.93 -10.66
C ARG A 585 13.70 -0.40 -11.42
N ALA A 586 13.64 -0.34 -12.76
CA ALA A 586 13.72 -1.52 -13.63
C ALA A 586 15.00 -2.33 -13.40
N ASP A 587 16.16 -1.68 -13.31
CA ASP A 587 17.44 -2.37 -13.08
C ASP A 587 17.50 -2.97 -11.69
N THR A 588 16.97 -2.27 -10.68
CA THR A 588 16.84 -2.81 -9.33
C THR A 588 15.94 -4.05 -9.31
N CYS A 589 14.81 -4.01 -10.03
CA CYS A 589 13.91 -5.16 -10.15
C CYS A 589 14.57 -6.35 -10.84
N ARG A 590 15.37 -6.12 -11.91
CA ARG A 590 16.14 -7.17 -12.57
C ARG A 590 17.16 -7.84 -11.64
N GLN A 591 17.79 -7.07 -10.75
CA GLN A 591 18.70 -7.62 -9.73
C GLN A 591 17.95 -8.55 -8.77
N ILE A 592 16.76 -8.13 -8.27
CA ILE A 592 15.91 -8.97 -7.43
C ILE A 592 15.48 -10.23 -8.21
N ALA A 593 15.08 -10.08 -9.47
CA ALA A 593 14.67 -11.20 -10.32
C ALA A 593 15.80 -12.22 -10.53
N LEU A 594 17.05 -11.78 -10.70
CA LEU A 594 18.21 -12.66 -10.80
C LEU A 594 18.47 -13.44 -9.49
N ALA A 595 18.30 -12.78 -8.35
CA ALA A 595 18.42 -13.45 -7.05
C ALA A 595 17.32 -14.51 -6.83
N LEU A 596 16.09 -14.21 -7.23
CA LEU A 596 14.97 -15.17 -7.17
C LEU A 596 15.12 -16.29 -8.20
N ARG A 597 15.68 -16.00 -9.38
CA ARG A 597 15.99 -17.02 -10.39
C ARG A 597 16.86 -18.14 -9.83
N ASP A 598 17.85 -17.78 -9.01
CA ASP A 598 18.72 -18.77 -8.35
C ASP A 598 17.93 -19.61 -7.33
N GLU A 599 16.99 -19.00 -6.60
CA GLU A 599 16.13 -19.74 -5.68
C GLU A 599 15.17 -20.70 -6.40
N VAL A 600 14.60 -20.26 -7.52
CA VAL A 600 13.72 -21.08 -8.37
C VAL A 600 14.49 -22.28 -8.94
N ALA A 601 15.73 -22.06 -9.40
CA ALA A 601 16.59 -23.14 -9.89
C ALA A 601 16.91 -24.17 -8.79
N ASP A 602 17.21 -23.72 -7.57
CA ASP A 602 17.50 -24.61 -6.44
C ASP A 602 16.26 -25.40 -5.98
N LEU A 603 15.08 -24.79 -6.01
CA LEU A 603 13.82 -25.51 -5.72
C LEU A 603 13.60 -26.61 -6.75
N GLU A 604 13.77 -26.35 -8.04
CA GLU A 604 13.66 -27.37 -9.07
C GLU A 604 14.72 -28.48 -8.91
N ALA A 605 15.97 -28.12 -8.64
CA ALA A 605 17.06 -29.06 -8.39
C ALA A 605 16.80 -29.93 -7.16
N ALA A 606 16.11 -29.41 -6.17
CA ALA A 606 15.65 -30.14 -4.99
C ALA A 606 14.44 -31.06 -5.24
N GLY A 607 13.93 -31.12 -6.48
CA GLY A 607 12.84 -31.99 -6.90
C GLY A 607 11.44 -31.40 -6.78
N ILE A 608 11.31 -30.12 -6.43
CA ILE A 608 10.02 -29.44 -6.34
C ILE A 608 9.42 -29.27 -7.76
N ALA A 609 8.22 -29.81 -7.94
CA ALA A 609 7.59 -29.89 -9.25
C ALA A 609 6.64 -28.72 -9.55
N VAL A 610 6.24 -27.96 -8.55
CA VAL A 610 5.36 -26.77 -8.65
C VAL A 610 5.99 -25.64 -7.87
N ILE A 611 6.20 -24.50 -8.54
CA ILE A 611 6.79 -23.29 -7.92
C ILE A 611 5.85 -22.12 -8.18
N GLN A 612 5.44 -21.44 -7.12
CA GLN A 612 4.58 -20.27 -7.17
C GLN A 612 5.37 -19.02 -6.85
N ILE A 613 5.23 -18.00 -7.70
CA ILE A 613 5.87 -16.69 -7.56
C ILE A 613 4.76 -15.64 -7.57
N ASP A 614 4.48 -15.06 -6.40
CA ASP A 614 3.32 -14.19 -6.20
C ASP A 614 3.64 -12.73 -6.52
N GLU A 615 2.81 -12.11 -7.36
CA GLU A 615 2.95 -10.70 -7.77
C GLU A 615 1.70 -9.86 -7.44
N PRO A 616 1.28 -9.79 -6.17
CA PRO A 616 0.13 -8.95 -5.80
C PRO A 616 0.34 -7.47 -6.12
N ALA A 617 1.60 -7.00 -6.15
CA ALA A 617 1.90 -5.60 -6.42
C ALA A 617 2.08 -5.26 -7.91
N LEU A 618 1.87 -6.20 -8.85
CA LEU A 618 2.01 -5.91 -10.27
C LEU A 618 1.08 -4.77 -10.72
N ARG A 619 -0.21 -4.90 -10.44
CA ARG A 619 -1.19 -3.85 -10.75
C ARG A 619 -1.03 -2.62 -9.87
N GLU A 620 -0.75 -2.83 -8.61
CA GLU A 620 -0.58 -1.76 -7.63
C GLU A 620 0.61 -0.84 -7.93
N GLY A 621 1.62 -1.33 -8.66
CA GLY A 621 2.79 -0.58 -9.07
C GLY A 621 2.59 0.22 -10.36
N LEU A 622 1.42 0.18 -10.98
CA LEU A 622 1.12 0.98 -12.18
C LEU A 622 1.36 2.47 -11.91
N PRO A 623 2.04 3.18 -12.81
CA PRO A 623 2.17 4.62 -12.74
C PRO A 623 0.81 5.32 -12.74
N LEU A 624 0.75 6.54 -12.18
CA LEU A 624 -0.49 7.30 -12.06
C LEU A 624 -1.04 7.77 -13.42
N ARG A 625 -0.17 7.89 -14.42
CA ARG A 625 -0.53 8.24 -15.79
C ARG A 625 -0.58 7.01 -16.69
N ARG A 626 -1.69 6.79 -17.39
CA ARG A 626 -1.87 5.63 -18.27
C ARG A 626 -0.81 5.51 -19.37
N ARG A 627 -0.32 6.62 -19.87
CA ARG A 627 0.75 6.64 -20.91
C ARG A 627 2.06 5.99 -20.45
N GLU A 628 2.29 5.90 -19.14
CA GLU A 628 3.51 5.30 -18.55
C GLU A 628 3.36 3.79 -18.30
N TRP A 629 2.12 3.27 -18.36
CA TRP A 629 1.83 1.85 -18.11
C TRP A 629 2.59 0.90 -19.01
N PRO A 630 2.69 1.14 -20.35
CA PRO A 630 3.41 0.20 -21.21
C PRO A 630 4.87 0.01 -20.80
N ALA A 631 5.59 1.08 -20.51
CA ALA A 631 6.98 1.01 -20.08
C ALA A 631 7.16 0.29 -18.74
N TYR A 632 6.25 0.54 -17.79
CA TYR A 632 6.24 -0.18 -16.50
C TYR A 632 5.97 -1.67 -16.69
N LEU A 633 4.90 -2.01 -17.41
CA LEU A 633 4.48 -3.41 -17.61
C LEU A 633 5.52 -4.21 -18.38
N GLU A 634 6.22 -3.59 -19.33
CA GLU A 634 7.31 -4.25 -20.09
C GLU A 634 8.39 -4.78 -19.16
N TRP A 635 9.00 -3.92 -18.32
CA TRP A 635 10.05 -4.40 -17.42
C TRP A 635 9.53 -5.24 -16.25
N ALA A 636 8.30 -5.02 -15.80
CA ALA A 636 7.69 -5.82 -14.73
C ALA A 636 7.45 -7.27 -15.19
N VAL A 637 6.90 -7.46 -16.38
CA VAL A 637 6.74 -8.78 -17.01
C VAL A 637 8.09 -9.43 -17.29
N GLU A 638 9.05 -8.66 -17.81
CA GLU A 638 10.43 -9.15 -18.02
C GLU A 638 11.03 -9.71 -16.73
N CYS A 639 10.92 -8.96 -15.60
CA CYS A 639 11.46 -9.38 -14.31
C CYS A 639 10.79 -10.65 -13.76
N PHE A 640 9.49 -10.79 -13.90
CA PHE A 640 8.80 -12.04 -13.53
C PHE A 640 9.31 -13.21 -14.36
N ARG A 641 9.40 -13.06 -15.68
CA ARG A 641 9.89 -14.10 -16.59
C ARG A 641 11.36 -14.43 -16.33
N LEU A 642 12.18 -13.44 -16.02
CA LEU A 642 13.59 -13.63 -15.66
C LEU A 642 13.71 -14.54 -14.41
N ALA A 643 12.88 -14.36 -13.42
CA ALA A 643 12.84 -15.19 -12.23
C ALA A 643 12.30 -16.60 -12.52
N SER A 644 11.24 -16.72 -13.33
CA SER A 644 10.47 -17.96 -13.50
C SER A 644 10.95 -18.87 -14.63
N CYS A 645 11.52 -18.34 -15.73
CA CYS A 645 11.84 -19.11 -16.93
C CYS A 645 13.13 -19.93 -16.85
N VAL A 646 13.73 -20.09 -15.68
CA VAL A 646 14.93 -20.91 -15.48
C VAL A 646 14.61 -22.41 -15.44
N VAL A 647 13.38 -22.76 -15.14
CA VAL A 647 12.97 -24.16 -14.95
C VAL A 647 12.70 -24.88 -16.27
N ARG A 648 12.79 -26.21 -16.21
CA ARG A 648 12.40 -27.08 -17.33
C ARG A 648 10.90 -27.03 -17.57
N ASP A 649 10.46 -27.46 -18.74
CA ASP A 649 9.06 -27.41 -19.16
C ASP A 649 8.12 -28.27 -18.31
N GLU A 650 8.62 -29.34 -17.70
CA GLU A 650 7.90 -30.23 -16.78
C GLU A 650 7.66 -29.62 -15.39
N THR A 651 8.37 -28.58 -15.02
CA THR A 651 8.14 -27.86 -13.76
C THR A 651 7.11 -26.77 -13.97
N GLN A 652 6.04 -26.82 -13.18
CA GLN A 652 4.89 -25.93 -13.31
C GLN A 652 5.11 -24.65 -12.52
N ILE A 653 4.92 -23.51 -13.19
CA ILE A 653 5.02 -22.18 -12.59
C ILE A 653 3.61 -21.66 -12.31
N HIS A 654 3.34 -21.34 -11.05
CA HIS A 654 2.16 -20.63 -10.62
C HIS A 654 2.47 -19.17 -10.31
N THR A 655 1.44 -18.33 -10.38
CA THR A 655 1.46 -16.99 -9.82
C THR A 655 0.13 -16.70 -9.12
N HIS A 656 0.15 -15.77 -8.20
CA HIS A 656 -1.07 -15.30 -7.52
C HIS A 656 -1.16 -13.78 -7.57
N MET A 657 -2.36 -13.28 -7.79
CA MET A 657 -2.70 -11.86 -7.75
C MET A 657 -3.92 -11.64 -6.87
N CYS A 658 -3.80 -10.67 -5.95
CA CYS A 658 -4.90 -10.18 -5.12
C CYS A 658 -5.66 -9.08 -5.86
N TYR A 659 -6.96 -8.91 -5.53
CA TYR A 659 -7.86 -7.84 -5.99
C TYR A 659 -8.38 -7.92 -7.45
N ALA A 660 -9.61 -7.39 -7.64
CA ALA A 660 -10.52 -7.79 -8.72
C ALA A 660 -10.44 -6.99 -10.03
N ASP A 661 -9.67 -5.89 -10.13
CA ASP A 661 -9.69 -5.02 -11.33
C ASP A 661 -8.50 -5.26 -12.25
N PHE A 662 -8.48 -6.40 -12.95
CA PHE A 662 -7.39 -6.74 -13.87
C PHE A 662 -7.69 -6.42 -15.34
N GLU A 663 -8.90 -5.97 -15.68
CA GLU A 663 -9.32 -5.77 -17.07
C GLU A 663 -8.33 -4.93 -17.87
N ASP A 664 -7.76 -3.90 -17.25
CA ASP A 664 -6.84 -2.97 -17.89
C ASP A 664 -5.45 -3.55 -18.19
N ILE A 665 -5.06 -4.70 -17.57
CA ILE A 665 -3.71 -5.29 -17.69
C ILE A 665 -3.71 -6.79 -18.03
N LEU A 666 -4.82 -7.35 -18.52
CA LEU A 666 -4.92 -8.77 -18.84
C LEU A 666 -3.89 -9.24 -19.86
N GLU A 667 -3.51 -8.40 -20.82
CA GLU A 667 -2.45 -8.71 -21.78
C GLU A 667 -1.10 -8.88 -21.09
N ALA A 668 -0.77 -8.00 -20.15
CA ALA A 668 0.46 -8.08 -19.38
C ALA A 668 0.46 -9.31 -18.44
N ILE A 669 -0.70 -9.64 -17.84
CA ILE A 669 -0.85 -10.84 -17.01
C ILE A 669 -0.62 -12.10 -17.87
N ALA A 670 -1.19 -12.16 -19.06
CA ALA A 670 -0.95 -13.26 -19.99
C ALA A 670 0.53 -13.33 -20.44
N ALA A 671 1.18 -12.18 -20.62
CA ALA A 671 2.58 -12.08 -20.99
C ALA A 671 3.55 -12.55 -19.89
N LEU A 672 3.13 -12.66 -18.62
CA LEU A 672 3.92 -13.34 -17.57
C LEU A 672 4.23 -14.78 -17.93
N ASP A 673 3.37 -15.42 -18.73
CA ASP A 673 3.49 -16.81 -19.18
C ASP A 673 3.60 -17.83 -18.03
N ALA A 674 2.98 -17.53 -16.89
CA ALA A 674 2.79 -18.49 -15.80
C ALA A 674 1.84 -19.62 -16.25
N ASP A 675 2.16 -20.87 -15.88
CA ASP A 675 1.32 -22.02 -16.29
C ASP A 675 -0.06 -21.99 -15.61
N VAL A 676 -0.13 -21.50 -14.37
CA VAL A 676 -1.38 -21.33 -13.62
C VAL A 676 -1.39 -19.96 -12.94
N ILE A 677 -2.47 -19.22 -13.09
CA ILE A 677 -2.73 -18.02 -12.30
C ILE A 677 -3.86 -18.27 -11.31
N SER A 678 -3.66 -17.96 -10.05
CA SER A 678 -4.74 -17.87 -9.05
C SER A 678 -5.11 -16.40 -8.79
N ILE A 679 -6.42 -16.16 -8.68
CA ILE A 679 -6.99 -14.82 -8.53
C ILE A 679 -8.06 -14.82 -7.44
N GLU A 680 -8.23 -13.70 -6.74
CA GLU A 680 -9.35 -13.51 -5.82
C GLU A 680 -10.65 -13.33 -6.60
N ALA A 681 -11.64 -14.18 -6.37
CA ALA A 681 -12.91 -14.17 -7.10
C ALA A 681 -14.13 -14.49 -6.22
N ALA A 682 -13.93 -15.01 -5.00
CA ALA A 682 -15.04 -15.45 -4.15
C ALA A 682 -15.95 -14.27 -3.77
N ARG A 683 -15.39 -13.14 -3.36
CA ARG A 683 -16.16 -11.96 -2.94
C ARG A 683 -16.94 -11.32 -4.07
N SER A 684 -16.38 -11.28 -5.28
CA SER A 684 -17.04 -10.75 -6.49
C SER A 684 -18.02 -11.73 -7.11
N ARG A 685 -18.16 -12.94 -6.55
CA ARG A 685 -18.96 -14.04 -7.09
C ARG A 685 -18.66 -14.30 -8.57
N MET A 686 -17.37 -14.38 -8.89
CA MET A 686 -16.86 -14.66 -10.24
C MET A 686 -17.11 -13.56 -11.29
N ALA A 687 -17.46 -12.34 -10.89
CA ALA A 687 -17.67 -11.22 -11.84
C ALA A 687 -16.44 -10.99 -12.75
N LEU A 688 -15.23 -11.22 -12.23
CA LEU A 688 -13.97 -11.08 -12.96
C LEU A 688 -13.85 -12.06 -14.16
N LEU A 689 -14.55 -13.20 -14.13
CA LEU A 689 -14.47 -14.19 -15.21
C LEU A 689 -14.97 -13.65 -16.57
N GLU A 690 -15.85 -12.64 -16.56
CA GLU A 690 -16.32 -12.02 -17.80
C GLU A 690 -15.16 -11.32 -18.56
N ALA A 691 -14.21 -10.72 -17.83
CA ALA A 691 -13.01 -10.15 -18.43
C ALA A 691 -12.14 -11.23 -19.08
N PHE A 692 -11.99 -12.37 -18.42
CA PHE A 692 -11.25 -13.52 -18.97
C PHE A 692 -11.97 -14.16 -20.18
N ARG A 693 -13.30 -14.13 -20.22
CA ARG A 693 -14.10 -14.58 -21.39
C ARG A 693 -13.81 -13.70 -22.60
N ARG A 694 -13.82 -12.38 -22.44
CA ARG A 694 -13.57 -11.42 -23.54
C ARG A 694 -12.14 -11.52 -24.04
N PHE A 695 -11.18 -11.62 -23.14
CA PHE A 695 -9.76 -11.69 -23.47
C PHE A 695 -9.31 -13.06 -23.97
N ARG A 696 -10.05 -14.15 -23.66
CA ARG A 696 -9.66 -15.55 -23.93
C ARG A 696 -8.29 -15.90 -23.33
N TYR A 697 -8.17 -15.78 -22.01
CA TYR A 697 -6.93 -16.05 -21.31
C TYR A 697 -6.32 -17.41 -21.72
N PRO A 698 -5.02 -17.48 -22.11
CA PRO A 698 -4.48 -18.66 -22.76
C PRO A 698 -4.14 -19.81 -21.81
N ASN A 699 -3.81 -19.52 -20.53
CA ASN A 699 -3.24 -20.49 -19.58
C ASN A 699 -4.28 -20.97 -18.56
N ALA A 700 -3.88 -21.77 -17.57
CA ALA A 700 -4.78 -22.27 -16.53
C ALA A 700 -5.09 -21.19 -15.48
N ILE A 701 -6.30 -21.25 -14.91
CA ILE A 701 -6.81 -20.26 -13.95
C ILE A 701 -7.37 -20.98 -12.72
N GLY A 702 -7.04 -20.47 -11.53
CA GLY A 702 -7.65 -20.84 -10.25
C GLY A 702 -8.39 -19.65 -9.63
N PRO A 703 -9.67 -19.44 -9.94
CA PRO A 703 -10.47 -18.42 -9.27
C PRO A 703 -10.77 -18.85 -7.85
N GLY A 704 -10.59 -17.95 -6.86
CA GLY A 704 -10.88 -18.21 -5.47
C GLY A 704 -12.36 -18.52 -5.23
N VAL A 705 -12.66 -19.53 -4.45
CA VAL A 705 -14.03 -20.01 -4.13
C VAL A 705 -14.39 -19.87 -2.65
N TYR A 706 -13.45 -19.44 -1.82
CA TYR A 706 -13.66 -19.19 -0.40
C TYR A 706 -13.16 -17.79 -0.04
N ASP A 707 -14.08 -16.91 0.36
CA ASP A 707 -13.78 -15.56 0.84
C ASP A 707 -13.22 -15.62 2.26
N ILE A 708 -11.93 -15.36 2.40
CA ILE A 708 -11.24 -15.37 3.70
C ILE A 708 -11.54 -14.12 4.55
N HIS A 709 -12.16 -13.10 4.01
CA HIS A 709 -12.52 -11.89 4.77
C HIS A 709 -13.78 -12.11 5.62
N SER A 710 -14.56 -13.16 5.32
CA SER A 710 -15.72 -13.57 6.10
C SER A 710 -15.35 -14.74 7.05
N PRO A 711 -15.79 -14.73 8.33
CA PRO A 711 -15.65 -15.87 9.23
C PRO A 711 -16.58 -17.04 8.86
N ARG A 712 -17.46 -16.84 7.90
CA ARG A 712 -18.47 -17.81 7.45
C ARG A 712 -17.79 -18.94 6.66
N VAL A 713 -18.17 -20.18 6.98
CA VAL A 713 -17.80 -21.36 6.22
C VAL A 713 -18.83 -21.54 5.09
N PRO A 714 -18.43 -21.45 3.80
CA PRO A 714 -19.36 -21.67 2.69
C PRO A 714 -19.81 -23.14 2.64
N SER A 715 -21.04 -23.41 2.15
CA SER A 715 -21.50 -24.77 1.92
C SER A 715 -20.86 -25.38 0.66
N VAL A 716 -20.98 -26.70 0.52
CA VAL A 716 -20.51 -27.39 -0.70
C VAL A 716 -21.25 -26.90 -1.93
N GLU A 717 -22.55 -26.71 -1.84
CA GLU A 717 -23.43 -26.26 -2.94
C GLU A 717 -23.12 -24.83 -3.37
N GLU A 718 -22.76 -23.96 -2.44
CA GLU A 718 -22.32 -22.59 -2.75
C GLU A 718 -21.01 -22.58 -3.54
N ILE A 719 -20.05 -23.40 -3.14
CA ILE A 719 -18.76 -23.52 -3.84
C ILE A 719 -18.98 -24.17 -5.21
N GLU A 720 -19.82 -25.20 -5.29
CA GLU A 720 -20.18 -25.90 -6.53
C GLU A 720 -20.79 -24.92 -7.55
N ALA A 721 -21.73 -24.06 -7.13
CA ALA A 721 -22.31 -23.04 -7.97
C ALA A 721 -21.27 -22.00 -8.48
N LEU A 722 -20.24 -21.67 -7.69
CA LEU A 722 -19.16 -20.80 -8.16
C LEU A 722 -18.26 -21.49 -9.19
N LEU A 723 -17.97 -22.77 -9.00
CA LEU A 723 -17.18 -23.58 -9.93
C LEU A 723 -17.92 -23.82 -11.24
N GLU A 724 -19.24 -24.07 -11.21
CA GLU A 724 -20.07 -24.17 -12.40
C GLU A 724 -19.99 -22.90 -13.25
N ARG A 725 -20.10 -21.73 -12.64
CA ARG A 725 -19.90 -20.45 -13.33
C ARG A 725 -18.50 -20.32 -13.94
N ALA A 726 -17.48 -20.78 -13.21
CA ALA A 726 -16.12 -20.79 -13.73
C ALA A 726 -15.99 -21.71 -14.97
N LEU A 727 -16.65 -22.88 -14.96
CA LEU A 727 -16.66 -23.83 -16.06
C LEU A 727 -17.39 -23.32 -17.32
N GLU A 728 -18.26 -22.33 -17.20
CA GLU A 728 -18.86 -21.65 -18.37
C GLU A 728 -17.82 -20.86 -19.19
N VAL A 729 -16.71 -20.47 -18.56
CA VAL A 729 -15.66 -19.62 -19.14
C VAL A 729 -14.34 -20.34 -19.32
N ILE A 730 -13.98 -21.21 -18.38
CA ILE A 730 -12.70 -21.90 -18.31
C ILE A 730 -12.90 -23.38 -18.58
N PRO A 731 -12.21 -23.99 -19.58
CA PRO A 731 -12.24 -25.43 -19.78
C PRO A 731 -11.79 -26.20 -18.52
N ALA A 732 -12.46 -27.31 -18.22
CA ALA A 732 -12.22 -28.12 -17.03
C ALA A 732 -10.74 -28.53 -16.88
N GLU A 733 -10.04 -28.78 -17.99
CA GLU A 733 -8.62 -29.13 -18.02
C GLU A 733 -7.69 -28.01 -17.54
N ARG A 734 -8.18 -26.75 -17.56
CA ARG A 734 -7.43 -25.54 -17.19
C ARG A 734 -7.97 -24.88 -15.93
N LEU A 735 -9.04 -25.41 -15.32
CA LEU A 735 -9.61 -24.88 -14.09
C LEU A 735 -8.94 -25.50 -12.88
N TRP A 736 -8.36 -24.66 -12.01
CA TRP A 736 -7.87 -25.01 -10.67
C TRP A 736 -8.86 -24.56 -9.61
N VAL A 737 -8.85 -25.21 -8.45
CA VAL A 737 -9.75 -24.91 -7.34
C VAL A 737 -8.92 -24.50 -6.11
N ASN A 738 -9.09 -23.27 -5.67
CA ASN A 738 -8.36 -22.72 -4.53
C ASN A 738 -9.23 -21.71 -3.75
N PRO A 739 -8.93 -21.44 -2.47
CA PRO A 739 -9.51 -20.30 -1.75
C PRO A 739 -8.92 -18.98 -2.26
N ASP A 740 -9.47 -17.84 -1.81
CA ASP A 740 -8.77 -16.56 -1.85
C ASP A 740 -7.54 -16.60 -0.95
N CYS A 741 -6.60 -15.65 -1.08
CA CYS A 741 -5.36 -15.63 -0.30
C CYS A 741 -5.59 -15.16 1.14
N GLY A 742 -4.66 -15.53 2.05
CA GLY A 742 -4.63 -14.98 3.41
C GLY A 742 -5.26 -15.86 4.49
N LEU A 743 -5.31 -17.17 4.33
CA LEU A 743 -5.77 -18.12 5.37
C LEU A 743 -5.10 -17.90 6.73
N LYS A 744 -3.91 -17.30 6.78
CA LYS A 744 -3.20 -16.93 8.03
C LYS A 744 -4.00 -16.02 8.96
N THR A 745 -4.99 -15.31 8.43
CA THR A 745 -5.85 -14.40 9.22
C THR A 745 -7.05 -15.09 9.84
N ARG A 746 -7.34 -16.33 9.45
CA ARG A 746 -8.44 -17.16 9.94
C ARG A 746 -7.97 -18.15 11.00
N ARG A 747 -8.92 -18.82 11.64
CA ARG A 747 -8.67 -19.91 12.59
C ARG A 747 -8.86 -21.26 11.92
N TRP A 748 -8.18 -22.29 12.39
CA TRP A 748 -8.31 -23.64 11.89
C TRP A 748 -9.77 -24.14 11.92
N ALA A 749 -10.54 -23.77 12.95
CA ALA A 749 -11.97 -24.12 13.06
C ALA A 749 -12.83 -23.58 11.90
N GLU A 750 -12.38 -22.54 11.20
CA GLU A 750 -13.04 -21.95 10.04
C GLU A 750 -12.45 -22.49 8.74
N VAL A 751 -11.13 -22.59 8.67
CA VAL A 751 -10.39 -22.98 7.46
C VAL A 751 -10.59 -24.45 7.10
N GLU A 752 -10.47 -25.34 8.07
CA GLU A 752 -10.55 -26.79 7.80
C GLU A 752 -11.91 -27.23 7.20
N PRO A 753 -13.08 -26.87 7.76
CA PRO A 753 -14.34 -27.21 7.15
C PRO A 753 -14.54 -26.53 5.79
N ALA A 754 -14.11 -25.26 5.60
CA ALA A 754 -14.22 -24.58 4.31
C ALA A 754 -13.43 -25.28 3.21
N LEU A 755 -12.19 -25.69 3.51
CA LEU A 755 -11.37 -26.45 2.55
C LEU A 755 -11.90 -27.85 2.28
N ARG A 756 -12.51 -28.53 3.28
CA ARG A 756 -13.20 -29.81 3.05
C ARG A 756 -14.38 -29.67 2.10
N HIS A 757 -15.20 -28.63 2.29
CA HIS A 757 -16.30 -28.31 1.36
C HIS A 757 -15.80 -28.00 -0.04
N MET A 758 -14.68 -27.28 -0.15
CA MET A 758 -14.05 -26.97 -1.43
C MET A 758 -13.58 -28.25 -2.16
N VAL A 759 -12.92 -29.15 -1.46
CA VAL A 759 -12.47 -30.43 -2.03
C VAL A 759 -13.66 -31.30 -2.43
N GLU A 760 -14.73 -31.33 -1.63
CA GLU A 760 -15.94 -32.09 -1.92
C GLU A 760 -16.67 -31.54 -3.15
N ALA A 761 -16.83 -30.22 -3.27
CA ALA A 761 -17.41 -29.58 -4.44
C ALA A 761 -16.63 -29.93 -5.73
N ALA A 762 -15.28 -29.84 -5.66
CA ALA A 762 -14.42 -30.23 -6.77
C ALA A 762 -14.60 -31.72 -7.15
N ARG A 763 -14.73 -32.61 -6.18
CA ARG A 763 -14.95 -34.04 -6.42
C ARG A 763 -16.29 -34.32 -7.11
N ARG A 764 -17.37 -33.66 -6.69
CA ARG A 764 -18.69 -33.81 -7.31
C ARG A 764 -18.66 -33.39 -8.79
N LEU A 765 -17.99 -32.29 -9.10
CA LEU A 765 -17.87 -31.79 -10.49
C LEU A 765 -16.90 -32.61 -11.35
N ARG A 766 -16.04 -33.46 -10.77
CA ARG A 766 -15.20 -34.44 -11.48
C ARG A 766 -15.96 -35.68 -11.93
N ALA A 767 -17.06 -36.03 -11.21
CA ALA A 767 -17.89 -37.21 -11.47
C ALA A 767 -18.82 -37.01 -12.64
#